data_fcc84b693fcf0eaaa861bcc8c42812eb
#
_entry.id   fcc84b693fcf0eaaa861bcc8c42812eb
#
_cell.length_a   1.000
_cell.length_b   1.000
_cell.length_c   1.000
_cell.angle_alpha   90.00
_cell.angle_beta   90.00
_cell.angle_gamma   90.00
#
_symmetry.space_group_name_H-M   'P 1'
#
loop_
_entity.id
_entity.type
_entity.pdbx_description
1 polymer ?
#
loop_
_entity_poly.entity_id
_entity_poly.type
_entity_poly.pdbx_seq_one_letter_code
_entity_poly.pdbx_strand_id
1 'polypeptide(L)'
;MGVKFDKDEFKKSVADNLKVLYRKTVDEADKQQIFQAVSYAVKDIIMDRWLATQKTYEKEDVRTVVYMSMEFLMGRALGNNMINLTVYKDIKEALDEMGLDLNVIEDQEPDAALGNGGLGRLAACFLDSLATLGYPAYGCGIRYRYGMFKQQIKDGYQIEVPDNWLKDGNPFEIKRPEYSYEVKFGGYVRCYKDEDGRDKFVQEDYRSVIAVPYDMPVVGYGNNVVNTLIIWDAEPVNTFNLESFNKGDYHKAIEQENLAKNIVEVLYPNDNHYAGKELRLKQQYFFVSASIQRAIAKYKKTNSDIRKFHEKYVFQLNDTHPTVTVAELMRILMDEEGLNWEEAWEVTTHCCAYTNHTIMAEALEKWPIELFSRLLPRVYQIVEEINRRFVEELKVKYPGNQDKIRKMAVIYDGQVKMANLAIVAGFSVNGVAKLHTEILEKQELKDFYEMFPEKFNNKTNGITQRRFLLHGNPLLADWITGKIGDDWITDLSHLSRLKVYVDDEKCQREFMQIKYQNKLRLAKYIKENNGVEVDPRSVFDVQVKRLHEYKRQLLNILHVMYLYNQLKANPDLDIPAQTFIFGAKAAAGYKIAKLTIKLINNVADVINNDPAIKGRLKVVFIENYRVSNAEIIFAAADVSEQISTASKEASGTGNMKFMLNGALTLGTMDGANVEIVQEVGEDNAVIFGLTSDEVIRYENEGGYDPMEIFNNDQDVRTVLMQLINGEYCRENPEMFRDIYNSLLHNDGGRRADTYFILKDFRAYADAHRKMLDKYKDEKGWAKSAMLNVACAGKFSSDRTIEEYVRDIWKLDKVKVEVSDED
;
A
#
# COMPACT_ATOMS: atom_id res chain seq x y z
N MET A 1 16.88 -22.48 13.35
CA MET A 1 16.69 -22.95 14.76
C MET A 1 15.70 -21.99 15.39
N GLY A 2 14.60 -22.49 16.00
CA GLY A 2 13.63 -21.63 16.68
C GLY A 2 14.25 -20.87 17.85
N VAL A 3 13.58 -19.79 18.26
CA VAL A 3 13.95 -19.02 19.45
C VAL A 3 13.91 -19.93 20.67
N LYS A 4 14.96 -19.93 21.48
CA LYS A 4 14.91 -20.54 22.81
C LYS A 4 14.07 -19.62 23.69
N PHE A 5 12.83 -20.01 23.97
CA PHE A 5 11.91 -19.23 24.77
C PHE A 5 11.86 -19.72 26.21
N ASP A 6 12.11 -18.83 27.17
CA ASP A 6 11.93 -19.08 28.58
C ASP A 6 10.65 -18.40 29.08
N LYS A 7 9.65 -19.21 29.44
CA LYS A 7 8.33 -18.76 29.87
C LYS A 7 8.37 -17.95 31.17
N ASP A 8 9.21 -18.34 32.13
CA ASP A 8 9.29 -17.68 33.44
C ASP A 8 10.03 -16.34 33.33
N GLU A 9 11.07 -16.29 32.50
CA GLU A 9 11.77 -15.06 32.20
C GLU A 9 10.85 -14.06 31.47
N PHE A 10 10.04 -14.53 30.48
CA PHE A 10 9.08 -13.69 29.80
C PHE A 10 8.01 -13.11 30.75
N LYS A 11 7.40 -13.95 31.62
CA LYS A 11 6.43 -13.48 32.63
C LYS A 11 7.03 -12.44 33.55
N LYS A 12 8.28 -12.66 33.97
CA LYS A 12 9.01 -11.70 34.79
C LYS A 12 9.26 -10.39 34.05
N SER A 13 9.68 -10.44 32.78
CA SER A 13 9.86 -9.24 31.93
C SER A 13 8.58 -8.43 31.82
N VAL A 14 7.41 -9.05 31.60
CA VAL A 14 6.12 -8.37 31.57
C VAL A 14 5.83 -7.66 32.90
N ALA A 15 6.03 -8.33 34.03
CA ALA A 15 5.79 -7.75 35.37
C ALA A 15 6.77 -6.60 35.67
N ASP A 16 8.04 -6.75 35.31
CA ASP A 16 9.07 -5.73 35.52
C ASP A 16 8.79 -4.49 34.63
N ASN A 17 8.35 -4.68 33.38
CA ASN A 17 7.95 -3.59 32.49
C ASN A 17 6.75 -2.81 33.05
N LEU A 18 5.72 -3.47 33.60
CA LEU A 18 4.61 -2.80 34.27
C LEU A 18 5.05 -1.96 35.44
N LYS A 19 5.94 -2.51 36.24
CA LYS A 19 6.50 -1.84 37.40
C LYS A 19 7.33 -0.61 37.03
N VAL A 20 8.19 -0.74 36.03
CA VAL A 20 9.12 0.33 35.63
C VAL A 20 8.39 1.44 34.87
N LEU A 21 7.53 1.10 33.92
CA LEU A 21 6.85 2.07 33.05
C LEU A 21 5.69 2.75 33.76
N TYR A 22 4.94 2.02 34.61
CA TYR A 22 3.65 2.49 35.14
C TYR A 22 3.53 2.45 36.66
N ARG A 23 4.52 1.92 37.37
CA ARG A 23 4.48 1.71 38.82
C ARG A 23 3.23 0.91 39.23
N LYS A 24 2.92 -0.18 38.49
CA LYS A 24 1.75 -1.03 38.72
C LYS A 24 2.12 -2.50 38.69
N THR A 25 1.29 -3.31 39.38
CA THR A 25 1.27 -4.76 39.22
C THR A 25 0.34 -5.17 38.06
N VAL A 26 0.35 -6.46 37.70
CA VAL A 26 -0.52 -7.02 36.64
C VAL A 26 -1.99 -6.77 36.93
N ASP A 27 -2.41 -6.92 38.21
CA ASP A 27 -3.82 -6.77 38.63
C ASP A 27 -4.29 -5.31 38.63
N GLU A 28 -3.37 -4.36 38.73
CA GLU A 28 -3.67 -2.93 38.79
C GLU A 28 -3.59 -2.26 37.40
N ALA A 29 -2.95 -2.90 36.44
CA ALA A 29 -2.73 -2.33 35.12
C ALA A 29 -3.97 -2.43 34.25
N ASP A 30 -4.21 -1.38 33.45
CA ASP A 30 -5.22 -1.44 32.39
C ASP A 30 -4.71 -2.21 31.15
N LYS A 31 -5.65 -2.50 30.25
CA LYS A 31 -5.36 -3.32 29.06
C LYS A 31 -4.28 -2.70 28.17
N GLN A 32 -4.26 -1.38 28.02
CA GLN A 32 -3.27 -0.68 27.21
C GLN A 32 -1.86 -0.76 27.85
N GLN A 33 -1.78 -0.62 29.15
CA GLN A 33 -0.51 -0.77 29.89
C GLN A 33 0.03 -2.19 29.81
N ILE A 34 -0.86 -3.19 29.89
CA ILE A 34 -0.50 -4.61 29.68
C ILE A 34 0.02 -4.83 28.27
N PHE A 35 -0.66 -4.30 27.25
CA PHE A 35 -0.20 -4.36 25.86
C PHE A 35 1.22 -3.77 25.72
N GLN A 36 1.48 -2.61 26.29
CA GLN A 36 2.79 -1.99 26.24
C GLN A 36 3.86 -2.90 26.91
N ALA A 37 3.58 -3.40 28.11
CA ALA A 37 4.51 -4.25 28.84
C ALA A 37 4.82 -5.57 28.12
N VAL A 38 3.82 -6.21 27.54
CA VAL A 38 3.99 -7.42 26.71
C VAL A 38 4.80 -7.12 25.46
N SER A 39 4.53 -5.99 24.81
CA SER A 39 5.26 -5.57 23.61
C SER A 39 6.74 -5.31 23.91
N TYR A 40 7.06 -4.68 25.03
CA TYR A 40 8.46 -4.52 25.47
C TYR A 40 9.13 -5.86 25.76
N ALA A 41 8.43 -6.81 26.41
CA ALA A 41 8.97 -8.15 26.65
C ALA A 41 9.24 -8.92 25.34
N VAL A 42 8.38 -8.78 24.33
CA VAL A 42 8.61 -9.34 22.98
C VAL A 42 9.79 -8.62 22.29
N LYS A 43 9.89 -7.31 22.46
CA LYS A 43 11.01 -6.52 21.93
C LYS A 43 12.35 -6.97 22.49
N ASP A 44 12.42 -7.32 23.77
CA ASP A 44 13.66 -7.86 24.38
C ASP A 44 14.15 -9.08 23.60
N ILE A 45 13.26 -10.01 23.24
CA ILE A 45 13.60 -11.20 22.44
C ILE A 45 14.10 -10.81 21.04
N ILE A 46 13.60 -9.72 20.45
CA ILE A 46 14.03 -9.22 19.15
C ILE A 46 15.43 -8.60 19.22
N MET A 47 15.78 -7.92 20.31
CA MET A 47 16.97 -7.08 20.40
C MET A 47 18.27 -7.81 20.12
N ASP A 48 18.49 -8.98 20.69
CA ASP A 48 19.73 -9.75 20.49
C ASP A 48 19.92 -10.11 19.00
N ARG A 49 18.84 -10.49 18.33
CA ARG A 49 18.84 -10.79 16.90
C ARG A 49 19.05 -9.55 16.04
N TRP A 50 18.46 -8.44 16.44
CA TRP A 50 18.60 -7.18 15.73
C TRP A 50 20.05 -6.68 15.79
N LEU A 51 20.67 -6.74 16.99
CA LEU A 51 22.08 -6.42 17.18
C LEU A 51 22.99 -7.37 16.39
N ALA A 52 22.74 -8.68 16.46
CA ALA A 52 23.50 -9.68 15.72
C ALA A 52 23.41 -9.46 14.19
N THR A 53 22.22 -9.11 13.69
CA THR A 53 22.01 -8.77 12.27
C THR A 53 22.85 -7.57 11.86
N GLN A 54 22.82 -6.49 12.65
CA GLN A 54 23.60 -5.27 12.35
C GLN A 54 25.12 -5.56 12.39
N LYS A 55 25.60 -6.27 13.38
CA LYS A 55 27.02 -6.68 13.49
C LYS A 55 27.46 -7.53 12.30
N THR A 56 26.62 -8.49 11.89
CA THR A 56 26.89 -9.37 10.74
C THR A 56 26.97 -8.56 9.44
N TYR A 57 26.02 -7.65 9.20
CA TYR A 57 26.03 -6.81 8.00
C TYR A 57 27.24 -5.89 7.93
N GLU A 58 27.68 -5.33 9.05
CA GLU A 58 28.89 -4.51 9.12
C GLU A 58 30.14 -5.32 8.90
N LYS A 59 30.25 -6.48 9.52
CA LYS A 59 31.43 -7.38 9.40
C LYS A 59 31.60 -7.92 8.00
N GLU A 60 30.52 -8.31 7.33
CA GLU A 60 30.54 -8.87 5.99
C GLU A 60 30.53 -7.81 4.89
N ASP A 61 30.33 -6.53 5.25
CA ASP A 61 30.22 -5.39 4.32
C ASP A 61 29.27 -5.69 3.15
N VAL A 62 28.07 -6.09 3.52
CA VAL A 62 27.07 -6.64 2.59
C VAL A 62 26.50 -5.60 1.64
N ARG A 63 26.16 -6.02 0.40
CA ARG A 63 25.31 -5.22 -0.48
C ARG A 63 23.89 -5.14 0.07
N THR A 64 23.33 -3.95 0.09
CA THR A 64 22.05 -3.64 0.76
C THR A 64 21.10 -2.92 -0.18
N VAL A 65 19.81 -3.33 -0.18
CA VAL A 65 18.74 -2.54 -0.80
C VAL A 65 18.15 -1.57 0.21
N VAL A 66 17.96 -0.34 -0.22
CA VAL A 66 17.20 0.70 0.49
C VAL A 66 15.88 0.89 -0.24
N TYR A 67 14.79 0.41 0.35
CA TYR A 67 13.45 0.51 -0.21
C TYR A 67 12.83 1.84 0.20
N MET A 68 12.76 2.76 -0.77
CA MET A 68 12.31 4.14 -0.57
C MET A 68 10.83 4.24 -0.86
N SER A 69 10.02 4.51 0.16
CA SER A 69 8.58 4.61 -0.01
C SER A 69 7.97 5.74 0.82
N MET A 70 7.01 6.42 0.23
CA MET A 70 6.22 7.44 0.91
C MET A 70 5.31 6.82 2.00
N GLU A 71 5.01 5.54 1.88
CA GLU A 71 4.13 4.83 2.79
C GLU A 71 4.56 3.38 3.07
N PHE A 72 4.36 2.95 4.33
CA PHE A 72 4.53 1.58 4.79
C PHE A 72 3.32 1.17 5.62
N LEU A 73 2.39 0.46 5.02
CA LEU A 73 1.16 0.01 5.68
C LEU A 73 1.42 -1.27 6.48
N MET A 74 2.11 -1.11 7.62
CA MET A 74 2.61 -2.23 8.43
C MET A 74 1.50 -3.01 9.15
N GLY A 75 0.41 -2.35 9.53
CA GLY A 75 -0.58 -2.93 10.41
C GLY A 75 -0.07 -3.07 11.85
N ARG A 76 -0.70 -3.95 12.64
CA ARG A 76 -0.29 -4.27 14.00
C ARG A 76 0.99 -5.11 14.01
N ALA A 77 1.89 -4.84 14.95
CA ALA A 77 3.21 -5.44 15.00
C ALA A 77 3.33 -6.63 15.99
N LEU A 78 2.63 -6.58 17.14
CA LEU A 78 2.82 -7.56 18.22
C LEU A 78 2.61 -9.00 17.74
N GLY A 79 1.44 -9.31 17.20
CA GLY A 79 1.11 -10.66 16.73
C GLY A 79 2.03 -11.14 15.61
N ASN A 80 2.31 -10.25 14.64
CA ASN A 80 3.21 -10.57 13.54
C ASN A 80 4.65 -10.87 14.01
N ASN A 81 5.16 -10.12 14.97
CA ASN A 81 6.49 -10.35 15.55
C ASN A 81 6.54 -11.69 16.31
N MET A 82 5.53 -12.00 17.11
CA MET A 82 5.45 -13.28 17.82
C MET A 82 5.40 -14.48 16.87
N ILE A 83 4.68 -14.35 15.75
CA ILE A 83 4.58 -15.39 14.73
C ILE A 83 5.93 -15.56 14.03
N ASN A 84 6.57 -14.48 13.59
CA ASN A 84 7.83 -14.54 12.87
C ASN A 84 8.98 -15.02 13.78
N LEU A 85 8.93 -14.72 15.07
CA LEU A 85 9.83 -15.29 16.09
C LEU A 85 9.53 -16.77 16.38
N THR A 86 8.41 -17.31 15.92
CA THR A 86 7.93 -18.69 16.20
C THR A 86 7.62 -18.96 17.67
N VAL A 87 7.24 -17.94 18.44
CA VAL A 87 6.95 -18.01 19.89
C VAL A 87 5.50 -17.68 20.23
N TYR A 88 4.61 -17.55 19.25
CA TYR A 88 3.23 -17.12 19.49
C TYR A 88 2.47 -18.03 20.47
N LYS A 89 2.61 -19.35 20.31
CA LYS A 89 1.95 -20.33 21.19
C LYS A 89 2.53 -20.29 22.60
N ASP A 90 3.83 -20.22 22.73
CA ASP A 90 4.53 -20.19 24.03
C ASP A 90 4.18 -18.91 24.83
N ILE A 91 4.13 -17.76 24.14
CA ILE A 91 3.71 -16.49 24.76
C ILE A 91 2.24 -16.53 25.16
N LYS A 92 1.37 -17.10 24.32
CA LYS A 92 -0.04 -17.27 24.67
C LYS A 92 -0.21 -18.07 25.94
N GLU A 93 0.48 -19.21 26.07
CA GLU A 93 0.46 -20.03 27.28
C GLU A 93 0.97 -19.28 28.51
N ALA A 94 2.10 -18.53 28.37
CA ALA A 94 2.63 -17.72 29.44
C ALA A 94 1.64 -16.64 29.93
N LEU A 95 0.94 -16.00 29.02
CA LEU A 95 -0.08 -15.00 29.34
C LEU A 95 -1.33 -15.63 29.95
N ASP A 96 -1.79 -16.78 29.45
CA ASP A 96 -2.90 -17.54 30.04
C ASP A 96 -2.61 -17.93 31.51
N GLU A 97 -1.36 -18.32 31.82
CA GLU A 97 -0.90 -18.59 33.19
C GLU A 97 -0.90 -17.34 34.09
N MET A 98 -0.74 -16.14 33.48
CA MET A 98 -0.86 -14.86 34.19
C MET A 98 -2.32 -14.37 34.30
N GLY A 99 -3.29 -15.11 33.76
CA GLY A 99 -4.70 -14.71 33.70
C GLY A 99 -4.99 -13.62 32.66
N LEU A 100 -4.13 -13.49 31.64
CA LEU A 100 -4.22 -12.49 30.59
C LEU A 100 -4.64 -13.12 29.26
N ASP A 101 -5.61 -12.52 28.58
CA ASP A 101 -6.07 -12.96 27.24
C ASP A 101 -5.27 -12.23 26.15
N LEU A 102 -4.49 -12.99 25.38
CA LEU A 102 -3.69 -12.44 24.28
C LEU A 102 -4.53 -11.72 23.23
N ASN A 103 -5.75 -12.19 22.89
CA ASN A 103 -6.59 -11.52 21.90
C ASN A 103 -7.01 -10.12 22.37
N VAL A 104 -7.33 -10.00 23.68
CA VAL A 104 -7.67 -8.70 24.28
C VAL A 104 -6.46 -7.76 24.27
N ILE A 105 -5.25 -8.30 24.45
CA ILE A 105 -4.00 -7.52 24.41
C ILE A 105 -3.70 -7.05 22.99
N GLU A 106 -3.78 -7.93 22.01
CA GLU A 106 -3.55 -7.56 20.59
C GLU A 106 -4.55 -6.50 20.11
N ASP A 107 -5.78 -6.53 20.60
CA ASP A 107 -6.82 -5.54 20.23
C ASP A 107 -6.54 -4.13 20.77
N GLN A 108 -5.64 -3.96 21.72
CA GLN A 108 -5.21 -2.63 22.20
C GLN A 108 -4.24 -1.94 21.23
N GLU A 109 -3.57 -2.69 20.34
CA GLU A 109 -2.61 -2.10 19.41
C GLU A 109 -3.31 -1.35 18.28
N PRO A 110 -3.04 -0.05 18.08
CA PRO A 110 -3.50 0.66 16.92
C PRO A 110 -2.73 0.20 15.67
N ASP A 111 -3.37 0.18 14.51
CA ASP A 111 -2.64 0.06 13.26
C ASP A 111 -1.67 1.25 13.11
N ALA A 112 -0.42 1.00 12.73
CA ALA A 112 0.52 2.07 12.44
C ALA A 112 0.03 2.88 11.22
N ALA A 113 -0.24 4.18 11.42
CA ALA A 113 -0.80 5.05 10.39
C ALA A 113 0.26 5.56 9.40
N LEU A 114 1.11 4.66 8.92
CA LEU A 114 2.24 4.95 8.03
C LEU A 114 1.94 4.66 6.55
N GLY A 115 0.72 4.32 6.22
CA GLY A 115 0.32 3.97 4.86
C GLY A 115 -1.18 4.10 4.61
N ASN A 116 -1.58 4.00 3.36
CA ASN A 116 -2.95 4.18 2.91
C ASN A 116 -3.54 2.96 2.20
N GLY A 117 -2.80 2.39 1.23
CA GLY A 117 -3.36 1.39 0.33
C GLY A 117 -2.36 0.36 -0.17
N GLY A 118 -2.57 -0.07 -1.42
CA GLY A 118 -1.80 -1.16 -2.03
C GLY A 118 -0.30 -0.92 -2.09
N LEU A 119 0.13 0.29 -2.42
CA LEU A 119 1.54 0.68 -2.49
C LEU A 119 2.24 0.51 -1.14
N GLY A 120 1.63 1.03 -0.06
CA GLY A 120 2.18 0.93 1.29
C GLY A 120 2.14 -0.50 1.84
N ARG A 121 1.10 -1.28 1.53
CA ARG A 121 1.03 -2.66 1.97
C ARG A 121 2.04 -3.55 1.22
N LEU A 122 2.27 -3.26 -0.06
CA LEU A 122 3.31 -3.94 -0.83
C LEU A 122 4.69 -3.72 -0.21
N ALA A 123 5.02 -2.47 0.14
CA ALA A 123 6.27 -2.13 0.83
C ALA A 123 6.43 -2.94 2.14
N ALA A 124 5.37 -3.05 2.94
CA ALA A 124 5.37 -3.84 4.17
C ALA A 124 5.55 -5.34 3.91
N CYS A 125 4.90 -5.91 2.91
CA CYS A 125 5.09 -7.31 2.51
C CYS A 125 6.52 -7.57 2.02
N PHE A 126 7.11 -6.65 1.29
CA PHE A 126 8.48 -6.77 0.80
C PHE A 126 9.50 -6.77 1.93
N LEU A 127 9.30 -5.92 2.94
CA LEU A 127 10.17 -5.94 4.13
C LEU A 127 10.09 -7.28 4.87
N ASP A 128 8.90 -7.83 5.06
CA ASP A 128 8.70 -9.15 5.67
C ASP A 128 9.42 -10.24 4.87
N SER A 129 9.28 -10.26 3.55
CA SER A 129 9.92 -11.24 2.68
C SER A 129 11.44 -11.09 2.64
N LEU A 130 11.97 -9.87 2.59
CA LEU A 130 13.41 -9.63 2.64
C LEU A 130 14.05 -10.18 3.92
N ALA A 131 13.44 -9.92 5.07
CA ALA A 131 13.91 -10.45 6.34
C ALA A 131 13.79 -11.98 6.41
N THR A 132 12.67 -12.54 5.98
CA THR A 132 12.42 -13.99 5.99
C THR A 132 13.39 -14.74 5.07
N LEU A 133 13.71 -14.19 3.91
CA LEU A 133 14.65 -14.78 2.96
C LEU A 133 16.12 -14.52 3.30
N GLY A 134 16.39 -13.66 4.27
CA GLY A 134 17.76 -13.37 4.74
C GLY A 134 18.51 -12.35 3.89
N TYR A 135 17.81 -11.43 3.21
CA TYR A 135 18.44 -10.39 2.42
C TYR A 135 18.62 -9.08 3.20
N PRO A 136 19.82 -8.46 3.13
CA PRO A 136 20.08 -7.17 3.74
C PRO A 136 19.23 -6.06 3.13
N ALA A 137 18.41 -5.41 3.94
CA ALA A 137 17.49 -4.36 3.49
C ALA A 137 17.18 -3.34 4.57
N TYR A 138 16.92 -2.12 4.11
CA TYR A 138 16.31 -1.05 4.89
C TYR A 138 15.05 -0.55 4.19
N GLY A 139 13.96 -0.35 4.94
CA GLY A 139 12.88 0.51 4.50
C GLY A 139 13.16 1.94 4.96
N CYS A 140 12.83 2.94 4.14
CA CYS A 140 12.96 4.35 4.50
C CYS A 140 11.69 5.11 4.14
N GLY A 141 11.10 5.77 5.13
CA GLY A 141 9.88 6.56 4.99
C GLY A 141 9.75 7.64 6.05
N ILE A 142 8.56 8.16 6.25
CA ILE A 142 8.25 9.22 7.20
C ILE A 142 7.47 8.66 8.38
N ARG A 143 7.80 9.13 9.59
CA ARG A 143 7.06 8.86 10.82
C ARG A 143 5.89 9.83 10.94
N TYR A 144 4.80 9.53 10.22
CA TYR A 144 3.61 10.37 10.29
C TYR A 144 2.98 10.32 11.67
N ARG A 145 2.61 11.49 12.22
CA ARG A 145 1.96 11.58 13.54
C ARG A 145 0.50 11.15 13.49
N TYR A 146 -0.18 11.49 12.40
CA TYR A 146 -1.59 11.17 12.16
C TYR A 146 -1.79 10.31 10.92
N GLY A 147 -0.77 10.21 10.08
CA GLY A 147 -0.74 9.39 8.88
C GLY A 147 -1.88 9.67 7.92
N MET A 148 -2.55 8.61 7.46
CA MET A 148 -3.83 8.72 6.78
C MET A 148 -4.93 8.91 7.82
N PHE A 149 -5.94 9.72 7.52
CA PHE A 149 -7.04 10.00 8.43
C PHE A 149 -7.77 8.71 8.88
N LYS A 150 -8.33 8.74 10.07
CA LYS A 150 -9.36 7.80 10.51
C LYS A 150 -10.69 8.20 9.89
N GLN A 151 -11.36 7.24 9.24
CA GLN A 151 -12.66 7.46 8.64
C GLN A 151 -13.77 7.24 9.67
N GLN A 152 -14.68 8.19 9.77
CA GLN A 152 -15.97 8.03 10.43
C GLN A 152 -17.08 8.18 9.38
N ILE A 153 -18.17 7.46 9.58
CA ILE A 153 -19.39 7.61 8.78
C ILE A 153 -20.45 8.29 9.65
N LYS A 154 -20.87 9.48 9.21
CA LYS A 154 -21.93 10.23 9.87
C LYS A 154 -23.00 10.61 8.85
N ASP A 155 -24.23 10.20 9.10
CA ASP A 155 -25.35 10.40 8.17
C ASP A 155 -25.04 9.89 6.75
N GLY A 156 -24.29 8.78 6.64
CA GLY A 156 -23.83 8.19 5.40
C GLY A 156 -22.63 8.88 4.75
N TYR A 157 -22.17 10.02 5.26
CA TYR A 157 -21.00 10.73 4.73
C TYR A 157 -19.70 10.27 5.37
N GLN A 158 -18.64 10.23 4.58
CA GLN A 158 -17.28 10.12 5.11
C GLN A 158 -16.88 11.41 5.82
N ILE A 159 -16.45 11.27 7.07
CA ILE A 159 -15.83 12.32 7.86
C ILE A 159 -14.38 11.89 8.14
N GLU A 160 -13.43 12.77 7.87
CA GLU A 160 -12.02 12.56 8.15
C GLU A 160 -11.67 13.14 9.53
N VAL A 161 -11.10 12.29 10.38
CA VAL A 161 -10.59 12.72 11.70
C VAL A 161 -9.14 12.27 11.86
N PRO A 162 -8.33 12.97 12.67
CA PRO A 162 -6.95 12.56 12.91
C PRO A 162 -6.87 11.14 13.49
N ASP A 163 -5.95 10.33 12.96
CA ASP A 163 -5.62 9.02 13.53
C ASP A 163 -4.44 9.16 14.49
N ASN A 164 -4.72 9.41 15.75
CA ASN A 164 -3.71 9.61 16.78
C ASN A 164 -3.12 8.27 17.28
N TRP A 165 -2.52 7.51 16.37
CA TRP A 165 -1.98 6.17 16.64
C TRP A 165 -0.77 6.17 17.59
N LEU A 166 -0.07 7.31 17.72
CA LEU A 166 1.08 7.48 18.63
C LEU A 166 0.70 8.03 20.02
N LYS A 167 -0.59 8.13 20.33
CA LYS A 167 -1.07 8.70 21.59
C LYS A 167 -0.39 8.08 22.82
N ASP A 168 -0.26 6.77 22.84
CA ASP A 168 0.33 6.01 23.94
C ASP A 168 1.76 5.53 23.60
N GLY A 169 2.37 6.09 22.54
CA GLY A 169 3.68 5.70 22.02
C GLY A 169 3.66 4.44 21.18
N ASN A 170 4.81 4.13 20.58
CA ASN A 170 5.02 2.89 19.82
C ASN A 170 6.13 2.08 20.51
N PRO A 171 5.81 0.95 21.16
CA PRO A 171 6.80 0.20 21.94
C PRO A 171 7.91 -0.42 21.09
N PHE A 172 7.67 -0.65 19.79
CA PHE A 172 8.64 -1.29 18.90
C PHE A 172 9.65 -0.34 18.25
N GLU A 173 9.40 0.97 18.24
CA GLU A 173 10.36 1.93 17.68
C GLU A 173 11.47 2.31 18.67
N ILE A 174 12.64 2.65 18.13
CA ILE A 174 13.77 3.19 18.88
C ILE A 174 14.22 4.50 18.24
N LYS A 175 14.14 5.60 18.98
CA LYS A 175 14.67 6.89 18.55
C LYS A 175 16.19 6.84 18.50
N ARG A 176 16.79 7.27 17.39
CA ARG A 176 18.25 7.21 17.16
C ARG A 176 18.80 8.62 16.86
N PRO A 177 18.81 9.53 17.85
CA PRO A 177 19.21 10.93 17.61
C PRO A 177 20.66 11.08 17.14
N GLU A 178 21.53 10.10 17.44
CA GLU A 178 22.90 10.03 16.97
C GLU A 178 23.05 9.90 15.44
N TYR A 179 21.99 9.57 14.73
CA TYR A 179 21.92 9.47 13.27
C TYR A 179 21.00 10.53 12.67
N SER A 180 20.94 11.70 13.30
CA SER A 180 20.16 12.84 12.81
C SER A 180 20.91 13.59 11.71
N TYR A 181 20.15 14.13 10.75
CA TYR A 181 20.71 14.86 9.61
C TYR A 181 19.92 16.15 9.35
N GLU A 182 20.63 17.19 8.93
CA GLU A 182 20.00 18.43 8.50
C GLU A 182 19.48 18.31 7.07
N VAL A 183 18.27 18.81 6.83
CA VAL A 183 17.64 18.89 5.50
C VAL A 183 17.26 20.34 5.23
N LYS A 184 17.74 20.90 4.10
CA LYS A 184 17.65 22.31 3.73
C LYS A 184 16.58 22.55 2.68
N PHE A 185 15.84 23.65 2.84
CA PHE A 185 14.79 24.09 1.90
C PHE A 185 14.94 25.57 1.57
N GLY A 186 14.68 25.95 0.34
CA GLY A 186 14.65 27.34 -0.11
C GLY A 186 16.04 27.99 -0.20
N GLY A 187 16.06 29.30 -0.09
CA GLY A 187 17.29 30.09 -0.27
C GLY A 187 17.70 30.20 -1.74
N TYR A 188 18.98 30.39 -1.94
CA TYR A 188 19.57 30.47 -3.28
C TYR A 188 20.94 29.78 -3.31
N VAL A 189 21.42 29.47 -4.50
CA VAL A 189 22.73 28.82 -4.70
C VAL A 189 23.77 29.87 -5.11
N ARG A 190 24.85 29.98 -4.31
CA ARG A 190 26.03 30.73 -4.68
C ARG A 190 27.06 29.79 -5.31
N CYS A 191 27.52 30.12 -6.50
CA CYS A 191 28.63 29.45 -7.17
C CYS A 191 29.91 30.27 -7.06
N TYR A 192 31.01 29.63 -6.70
CA TYR A 192 32.33 30.24 -6.68
C TYR A 192 33.41 29.23 -7.06
N LYS A 193 34.59 29.72 -7.45
CA LYS A 193 35.76 28.85 -7.69
C LYS A 193 36.53 28.66 -6.38
N ASP A 194 36.89 27.41 -6.08
CA ASP A 194 37.80 27.11 -4.99
C ASP A 194 39.27 27.40 -5.36
N GLU A 195 40.22 27.16 -4.46
CA GLU A 195 41.65 27.38 -4.67
C GLU A 195 42.23 26.59 -5.85
N ASP A 196 41.58 25.43 -6.18
CA ASP A 196 41.98 24.61 -7.33
C ASP A 196 41.28 25.01 -8.63
N GLY A 197 40.48 26.06 -8.63
CA GLY A 197 39.70 26.54 -9.77
C GLY A 197 38.44 25.71 -10.08
N ARG A 198 38.00 24.83 -9.18
CA ARG A 198 36.79 24.03 -9.33
C ARG A 198 35.55 24.79 -8.88
N ASP A 199 34.44 24.56 -9.58
CA ASP A 199 33.16 25.15 -9.18
C ASP A 199 32.65 24.53 -7.88
N LYS A 200 32.34 25.41 -6.93
CA LYS A 200 31.70 25.07 -5.64
C LYS A 200 30.32 25.71 -5.57
N PHE A 201 29.36 24.92 -5.12
CA PHE A 201 27.96 25.31 -4.98
C PHE A 201 27.59 25.29 -3.50
N VAL A 202 27.13 26.43 -2.99
CA VAL A 202 26.72 26.58 -1.59
C VAL A 202 25.31 27.15 -1.55
N GLN A 203 24.43 26.50 -0.84
CA GLN A 203 23.09 27.02 -0.59
C GLN A 203 23.14 28.00 0.58
N GLU A 204 22.60 29.20 0.37
CA GLU A 204 22.55 30.28 1.34
C GLU A 204 21.13 30.75 1.58
N ASP A 205 20.87 31.39 2.72
CA ASP A 205 19.56 31.92 3.14
C ASP A 205 18.44 30.85 3.11
N TYR A 206 18.80 29.61 3.43
CA TYR A 206 17.88 28.47 3.50
C TYR A 206 17.21 28.37 4.87
N ARG A 207 16.09 27.66 4.91
CA ARG A 207 15.50 27.11 6.15
C ARG A 207 15.83 25.63 6.22
N SER A 208 16.01 25.12 7.44
CA SER A 208 16.30 23.71 7.61
C SER A 208 15.51 23.09 8.75
N VAL A 209 15.41 21.78 8.69
CA VAL A 209 14.88 20.93 9.76
C VAL A 209 15.88 19.83 10.05
N ILE A 210 15.83 19.28 11.26
CA ILE A 210 16.60 18.09 11.62
C ILE A 210 15.74 16.86 11.43
N ALA A 211 16.17 15.97 10.57
CA ALA A 211 15.57 14.65 10.41
C ALA A 211 16.13 13.72 11.47
N VAL A 212 15.25 13.21 12.32
CA VAL A 212 15.60 12.30 13.42
C VAL A 212 15.01 10.92 13.14
N PRO A 213 15.82 9.85 13.01
CA PRO A 213 15.30 8.54 12.67
C PRO A 213 14.76 7.80 13.89
N TYR A 214 13.69 7.06 13.65
CA TYR A 214 13.15 6.04 14.53
C TYR A 214 13.28 4.70 13.81
N ASP A 215 14.02 3.76 14.41
CA ASP A 215 14.23 2.44 13.86
C ASP A 215 13.14 1.48 14.37
N MET A 216 12.48 0.78 13.44
CA MET A 216 11.52 -0.28 13.75
C MET A 216 12.05 -1.62 13.26
N PRO A 217 11.93 -2.70 14.07
CA PRO A 217 12.40 -4.02 13.67
C PRO A 217 11.47 -4.66 12.64
N VAL A 218 12.05 -5.33 11.67
CA VAL A 218 11.38 -6.18 10.71
C VAL A 218 11.90 -7.60 10.89
N VAL A 219 11.13 -8.43 11.56
CA VAL A 219 11.54 -9.77 11.99
C VAL A 219 11.32 -10.78 10.87
N GLY A 220 12.35 -11.55 10.52
CA GLY A 220 12.23 -12.67 9.61
C GLY A 220 11.58 -13.90 10.26
N TYR A 221 10.82 -14.66 9.48
CA TYR A 221 10.15 -15.87 9.98
C TYR A 221 11.13 -17.02 10.21
N GLY A 222 11.19 -17.50 11.46
CA GLY A 222 11.94 -18.71 11.84
C GLY A 222 13.45 -18.63 11.62
N ASN A 223 13.99 -17.44 11.48
CA ASN A 223 15.43 -17.17 11.37
C ASN A 223 15.87 -16.10 12.37
N ASN A 224 17.16 -15.74 12.35
CA ASN A 224 17.71 -14.74 13.25
C ASN A 224 17.82 -13.35 12.61
N VAL A 225 17.29 -13.17 11.40
CA VAL A 225 17.39 -11.89 10.68
C VAL A 225 16.35 -10.91 11.19
N VAL A 226 16.81 -9.73 11.57
CA VAL A 226 15.95 -8.59 11.87
C VAL A 226 16.47 -7.39 11.08
N ASN A 227 15.75 -7.05 10.01
CA ASN A 227 16.00 -5.85 9.23
C ASN A 227 15.38 -4.62 9.90
N THR A 228 15.63 -3.44 9.36
CA THR A 228 15.20 -2.18 9.94
C THR A 228 14.34 -1.38 8.98
N LEU A 229 13.18 -0.93 9.46
CA LEU A 229 12.41 0.16 8.87
C LEU A 229 12.81 1.46 9.57
N ILE A 230 13.38 2.39 8.80
CA ILE A 230 13.79 3.72 9.27
C ILE A 230 12.67 4.71 8.93
N ILE A 231 12.04 5.26 9.95
CA ILE A 231 11.03 6.30 9.79
C ILE A 231 11.52 7.61 10.36
N TRP A 232 11.47 8.66 9.55
CA TRP A 232 12.03 9.96 9.87
C TRP A 232 11.00 10.88 10.50
N ASP A 233 11.30 11.39 11.70
CA ASP A 233 10.60 12.52 12.33
C ASP A 233 11.36 13.83 12.03
N ALA A 234 10.67 14.96 12.11
CA ALA A 234 11.23 16.28 11.87
C ALA A 234 11.27 17.09 13.18
N GLU A 235 12.44 17.59 13.52
CA GLU A 235 12.66 18.49 14.65
C GLU A 235 13.19 19.85 14.14
N PRO A 236 12.86 20.96 14.82
CA PRO A 236 13.40 22.26 14.46
C PRO A 236 14.89 22.37 14.84
N VAL A 237 15.64 23.17 14.11
CA VAL A 237 17.04 23.51 14.48
C VAL A 237 17.07 24.23 15.82
N ASN A 238 16.16 25.18 16.02
CA ASN A 238 15.96 25.91 17.26
C ASN A 238 14.58 25.57 17.84
N THR A 239 14.53 24.89 18.95
CA THR A 239 13.31 24.35 19.54
C THR A 239 12.36 25.42 20.06
N PHE A 240 12.90 26.58 20.51
CA PHE A 240 12.09 27.58 21.19
C PHE A 240 12.75 28.96 21.16
N ASN A 241 12.00 29.96 20.69
CA ASN A 241 12.48 31.34 20.71
C ASN A 241 12.04 32.02 22.01
N LEU A 242 12.89 31.95 23.03
CA LEU A 242 12.64 32.53 24.36
C LEU A 242 12.43 34.05 24.31
N GLU A 243 13.14 34.77 23.42
CA GLU A 243 13.00 36.22 23.29
C GLU A 243 11.58 36.59 22.80
N SER A 244 11.08 35.91 21.78
CA SER A 244 9.71 36.11 21.30
C SER A 244 8.68 35.75 22.38
N PHE A 245 8.89 34.66 23.11
CA PHE A 245 8.02 34.25 24.21
C PHE A 245 7.95 35.31 25.29
N ASN A 246 9.11 35.86 25.72
CA ASN A 246 9.17 36.90 26.74
C ASN A 246 8.54 38.22 26.28
N LYS A 247 8.44 38.48 24.98
CA LYS A 247 7.72 39.62 24.40
C LYS A 247 6.21 39.38 24.25
N GLY A 248 5.70 38.21 24.61
CA GLY A 248 4.30 37.84 24.46
C GLY A 248 3.91 37.34 23.08
N ASP A 249 4.86 37.15 22.17
CA ASP A 249 4.62 36.59 20.83
C ASP A 249 4.80 35.06 20.87
N TYR A 250 3.79 34.40 21.44
CA TYR A 250 3.81 32.94 21.65
C TYR A 250 3.79 32.15 20.34
N HIS A 251 3.15 32.67 19.29
CA HIS A 251 3.10 32.02 17.98
C HIS A 251 4.49 32.00 17.33
N LYS A 252 5.19 33.13 17.35
CA LYS A 252 6.54 33.22 16.82
C LYS A 252 7.54 32.41 17.63
N ALA A 253 7.30 32.23 18.93
CA ALA A 253 8.15 31.44 19.82
C ALA A 253 8.23 29.96 19.39
N ILE A 254 7.20 29.42 18.73
CA ILE A 254 7.07 28.01 18.30
C ILE A 254 6.95 27.87 16.77
N GLU A 255 7.19 28.92 16.02
CA GLU A 255 7.03 28.91 14.54
C GLU A 255 7.86 27.81 13.86
N GLN A 256 9.14 27.71 14.22
CA GLN A 256 10.03 26.70 13.65
C GLN A 256 9.62 25.27 14.01
N GLU A 257 9.12 25.08 15.21
CA GLU A 257 8.58 23.79 15.65
C GLU A 257 7.36 23.39 14.81
N ASN A 258 6.46 24.33 14.56
CA ASN A 258 5.26 24.09 13.74
C ASN A 258 5.64 23.77 12.29
N LEU A 259 6.61 24.49 11.71
CA LEU A 259 7.08 24.26 10.34
C LEU A 259 7.71 22.84 10.19
N ALA A 260 8.47 22.40 11.18
CA ALA A 260 9.02 21.05 11.19
C ALA A 260 7.91 20.00 11.33
N LYS A 261 6.97 20.18 12.29
CA LYS A 261 5.85 19.26 12.52
C LYS A 261 4.99 19.05 11.29
N ASN A 262 4.70 20.12 10.54
CA ASN A 262 3.85 20.02 9.34
C ASN A 262 4.35 18.98 8.32
N ILE A 263 5.67 18.79 8.22
CA ILE A 263 6.27 17.84 7.28
C ILE A 263 5.84 16.39 7.60
N VAL A 264 5.68 16.07 8.87
CA VAL A 264 5.48 14.70 9.36
C VAL A 264 4.09 14.45 9.96
N GLU A 265 3.12 15.32 9.77
CA GLU A 265 1.79 15.14 10.36
C GLU A 265 0.91 14.20 9.55
N VAL A 266 0.75 14.46 8.25
CA VAL A 266 -0.27 13.82 7.41
C VAL A 266 0.36 13.22 6.16
N LEU A 267 -0.01 11.97 5.87
CA LEU A 267 0.28 11.31 4.60
C LEU A 267 -0.66 11.86 3.52
N TYR A 268 -0.11 12.24 2.36
CA TYR A 268 -0.86 12.81 1.24
C TYR A 268 -1.74 14.01 1.64
N PRO A 269 -1.14 15.12 2.10
CA PRO A 269 -1.90 16.32 2.35
C PRO A 269 -2.64 16.79 1.09
N ASN A 270 -3.80 17.44 1.28
CA ASN A 270 -4.59 17.95 0.17
C ASN A 270 -3.78 18.93 -0.69
N ASP A 271 -3.60 18.60 -1.96
CA ASP A 271 -2.79 19.35 -2.94
C ASP A 271 -3.61 20.11 -3.99
N ASN A 272 -4.90 20.35 -3.72
CA ASN A 272 -5.74 21.21 -4.54
C ASN A 272 -5.31 22.70 -4.48
N HIS A 273 -4.37 23.04 -3.61
CA HIS A 273 -3.79 24.39 -3.45
C HIS A 273 -2.26 24.33 -3.39
N TYR A 274 -1.65 25.48 -3.66
CA TYR A 274 -0.20 25.60 -3.76
C TYR A 274 0.57 25.12 -2.51
N ALA A 275 0.10 25.52 -1.33
CA ALA A 275 0.72 25.13 -0.05
C ALA A 275 0.74 23.61 0.17
N GLY A 276 -0.30 22.91 -0.26
CA GLY A 276 -0.35 21.46 -0.18
C GLY A 276 0.62 20.78 -1.15
N LYS A 277 0.76 21.31 -2.37
CA LYS A 277 1.78 20.84 -3.33
C LYS A 277 3.19 21.04 -2.79
N GLU A 278 3.48 22.23 -2.24
CA GLU A 278 4.77 22.52 -1.62
C GLU A 278 5.07 21.57 -0.46
N LEU A 279 4.08 21.30 0.42
CA LEU A 279 4.26 20.39 1.53
C LEU A 279 4.56 18.96 1.07
N ARG A 280 3.87 18.47 0.03
CA ARG A 280 4.16 17.15 -0.54
C ARG A 280 5.58 17.04 -1.09
N LEU A 281 6.07 18.05 -1.78
CA LEU A 281 7.45 18.05 -2.27
C LEU A 281 8.46 18.13 -1.11
N LYS A 282 8.16 18.92 -0.06
CA LYS A 282 8.95 18.92 1.17
C LYS A 282 9.07 17.55 1.80
N GLN A 283 7.96 16.83 1.92
CA GLN A 283 7.93 15.48 2.49
C GLN A 283 8.82 14.52 1.70
N GLN A 284 8.73 14.54 0.38
CA GLN A 284 9.53 13.69 -0.49
C GLN A 284 11.03 13.97 -0.32
N TYR A 285 11.44 15.23 -0.42
CA TYR A 285 12.85 15.61 -0.26
C TYR A 285 13.37 15.33 1.14
N PHE A 286 12.56 15.58 2.17
CA PHE A 286 12.91 15.37 3.57
C PHE A 286 13.38 13.95 3.85
N PHE A 287 12.57 12.94 3.58
CA PHE A 287 12.96 11.56 3.89
C PHE A 287 14.02 11.02 2.92
N VAL A 288 14.00 11.45 1.68
CA VAL A 288 15.00 11.06 0.68
C VAL A 288 16.39 11.56 1.07
N SER A 289 16.54 12.85 1.35
CA SER A 289 17.83 13.43 1.73
C SER A 289 18.40 12.78 3.00
N ALA A 290 17.58 12.65 4.04
CA ALA A 290 17.97 12.00 5.29
C ALA A 290 18.41 10.55 5.09
N SER A 291 17.69 9.80 4.28
CA SER A 291 17.98 8.38 4.00
C SER A 291 19.29 8.20 3.23
N ILE A 292 19.55 9.04 2.23
CA ILE A 292 20.80 9.01 1.47
C ILE A 292 21.98 9.40 2.37
N GLN A 293 21.85 10.45 3.18
CA GLN A 293 22.90 10.88 4.11
C GLN A 293 23.26 9.75 5.09
N ARG A 294 22.27 9.06 5.63
CA ARG A 294 22.51 7.90 6.52
C ARG A 294 23.21 6.75 5.80
N ALA A 295 22.79 6.42 4.58
CA ALA A 295 23.41 5.35 3.80
C ALA A 295 24.89 5.65 3.47
N ILE A 296 25.19 6.88 3.05
CA ILE A 296 26.57 7.32 2.77
C ILE A 296 27.42 7.32 4.05
N ALA A 297 26.88 7.83 5.15
CA ALA A 297 27.59 7.82 6.44
C ALA A 297 27.91 6.37 6.90
N LYS A 298 26.99 5.45 6.69
CA LYS A 298 27.21 4.03 7.00
C LYS A 298 28.25 3.41 6.07
N TYR A 299 28.16 3.66 4.76
CA TYR A 299 29.13 3.20 3.78
C TYR A 299 30.57 3.61 4.13
N LYS A 300 30.74 4.87 4.51
CA LYS A 300 32.07 5.45 4.84
C LYS A 300 32.72 4.87 6.11
N LYS A 301 31.97 4.10 6.92
CA LYS A 301 32.58 3.41 8.07
C LYS A 301 33.52 2.27 7.66
N THR A 302 33.20 1.59 6.57
CA THR A 302 33.92 0.41 6.10
C THR A 302 34.60 0.61 4.74
N ASN A 303 34.21 1.64 3.99
CA ASN A 303 34.68 1.90 2.64
C ASN A 303 35.23 3.33 2.49
N SER A 304 36.33 3.50 1.75
CA SER A 304 37.00 4.79 1.57
C SER A 304 36.74 5.43 0.20
N ASP A 305 36.37 4.65 -0.82
CA ASP A 305 36.16 5.15 -2.18
C ASP A 305 34.66 5.27 -2.50
N ILE A 306 34.15 6.49 -2.44
CA ILE A 306 32.72 6.78 -2.67
C ILE A 306 32.28 6.47 -4.12
N ARG A 307 33.19 6.37 -5.09
CA ARG A 307 32.87 5.99 -6.47
C ARG A 307 32.36 4.57 -6.57
N LYS A 308 32.61 3.73 -5.55
CA LYS A 308 32.14 2.35 -5.44
C LYS A 308 30.86 2.20 -4.61
N PHE A 309 30.24 3.29 -4.22
CA PHE A 309 29.00 3.27 -3.41
C PHE A 309 27.93 2.39 -4.02
N HIS A 310 27.78 2.45 -5.36
CA HIS A 310 26.81 1.63 -6.10
C HIS A 310 27.08 0.11 -6.05
N GLU A 311 28.29 -0.32 -5.68
CA GLU A 311 28.57 -1.75 -5.48
C GLU A 311 27.94 -2.29 -4.20
N LYS A 312 27.63 -1.40 -3.22
CA LYS A 312 27.10 -1.74 -1.90
C LYS A 312 25.67 -1.33 -1.66
N TYR A 313 25.16 -0.33 -2.38
CA TYR A 313 23.80 0.21 -2.18
C TYR A 313 23.01 0.29 -3.46
N VAL A 314 21.75 -0.13 -3.38
CA VAL A 314 20.75 0.10 -4.42
C VAL A 314 19.52 0.74 -3.77
N PHE A 315 19.04 1.85 -4.35
CA PHE A 315 17.81 2.53 -3.97
C PHE A 315 16.67 2.09 -4.87
N GLN A 316 15.69 1.38 -4.31
CA GLN A 316 14.46 1.06 -5.04
C GLN A 316 13.45 2.16 -4.81
N LEU A 317 13.07 2.85 -5.89
CA LEU A 317 12.10 3.93 -5.88
C LEU A 317 10.69 3.34 -6.02
N ASN A 318 9.93 3.35 -4.94
CA ASN A 318 8.56 2.87 -4.92
C ASN A 318 7.61 3.96 -5.43
N ASP A 319 7.24 3.89 -6.70
CA ASP A 319 6.62 4.94 -7.50
C ASP A 319 7.55 6.16 -7.70
N THR A 320 7.00 7.30 -8.13
CA THR A 320 7.76 8.53 -8.39
C THR A 320 8.02 9.37 -7.14
N HIS A 321 7.38 9.05 -6.03
CA HIS A 321 7.49 9.82 -4.79
C HIS A 321 8.94 10.03 -4.31
N PRO A 322 9.83 9.02 -4.35
CA PRO A 322 11.22 9.20 -3.97
C PRO A 322 12.17 9.57 -5.12
N THR A 323 11.68 9.99 -6.27
CA THR A 323 12.53 10.22 -7.47
C THR A 323 13.56 11.34 -7.28
N VAL A 324 13.34 12.28 -6.37
CA VAL A 324 14.37 13.27 -6.01
C VAL A 324 15.67 12.64 -5.49
N THR A 325 15.65 11.33 -5.16
CA THR A 325 16.85 10.54 -4.85
C THR A 325 17.93 10.70 -5.90
N VAL A 326 17.57 10.74 -7.17
CA VAL A 326 18.52 10.92 -8.29
C VAL A 326 19.32 12.20 -8.13
N ALA A 327 18.64 13.32 -8.01
CA ALA A 327 19.30 14.63 -7.95
C ALA A 327 19.95 14.89 -6.59
N GLU A 328 19.38 14.39 -5.50
CA GLU A 328 19.98 14.52 -4.17
C GLU A 328 21.25 13.67 -4.02
N LEU A 329 21.27 12.46 -4.57
CA LEU A 329 22.49 11.66 -4.60
C LEU A 329 23.58 12.34 -5.41
N MET A 330 23.24 12.88 -6.59
CA MET A 330 24.16 13.69 -7.40
C MET A 330 24.71 14.87 -6.59
N ARG A 331 23.83 15.61 -5.89
CA ARG A 331 24.24 16.76 -5.07
C ARG A 331 25.26 16.36 -4.01
N ILE A 332 24.97 15.33 -3.24
CA ILE A 332 25.86 14.89 -2.16
C ILE A 332 27.20 14.41 -2.74
N LEU A 333 27.16 13.60 -3.80
CA LEU A 333 28.38 13.09 -4.43
C LEU A 333 29.27 14.20 -5.00
N MET A 334 28.67 15.24 -5.60
CA MET A 334 29.43 16.36 -6.18
C MET A 334 29.81 17.41 -5.14
N ASP A 335 28.83 17.90 -4.38
CA ASP A 335 29.01 19.09 -3.55
C ASP A 335 29.67 18.77 -2.18
N GLU A 336 29.45 17.56 -1.65
CA GLU A 336 29.96 17.13 -0.36
C GLU A 336 31.12 16.12 -0.46
N GLU A 337 31.05 15.16 -1.41
CA GLU A 337 32.08 14.13 -1.59
C GLU A 337 33.11 14.50 -2.67
N GLY A 338 32.91 15.56 -3.42
CA GLY A 338 33.88 16.14 -4.34
C GLY A 338 34.06 15.43 -5.69
N LEU A 339 33.13 14.55 -6.09
CA LEU A 339 33.13 13.94 -7.40
C LEU A 339 32.82 14.94 -8.51
N ASN A 340 33.34 14.72 -9.70
CA ASN A 340 32.87 15.46 -10.88
C ASN A 340 31.51 14.89 -11.36
N TRP A 341 30.92 15.54 -12.36
CA TRP A 341 29.60 15.15 -12.89
C TRP A 341 29.58 13.71 -13.39
N GLU A 342 30.55 13.32 -14.17
CA GLU A 342 30.62 12.02 -14.81
C GLU A 342 30.78 10.89 -13.78
N GLU A 343 31.64 11.07 -12.79
CA GLU A 343 31.80 10.13 -11.68
C GLU A 343 30.51 10.02 -10.84
N ALA A 344 29.88 11.14 -10.50
CA ALA A 344 28.64 11.16 -9.73
C ALA A 344 27.48 10.54 -10.51
N TRP A 345 27.40 10.79 -11.81
CA TRP A 345 26.39 10.22 -12.69
C TRP A 345 26.52 8.69 -12.83
N GLU A 346 27.76 8.21 -13.00
CA GLU A 346 28.06 6.79 -13.03
C GLU A 346 27.56 6.09 -11.75
N VAL A 347 27.89 6.63 -10.59
CA VAL A 347 27.41 6.06 -9.31
C VAL A 347 25.89 6.12 -9.22
N THR A 348 25.29 7.25 -9.51
CA THR A 348 23.84 7.49 -9.36
C THR A 348 23.03 6.57 -10.28
N THR A 349 23.41 6.44 -11.53
CA THR A 349 22.71 5.60 -12.52
C THR A 349 22.84 4.09 -12.25
N HIS A 350 23.80 3.68 -11.44
CA HIS A 350 23.92 2.31 -10.98
C HIS A 350 23.32 2.04 -9.59
N CYS A 351 22.85 3.10 -8.90
CA CYS A 351 22.20 2.99 -7.61
C CYS A 351 20.67 2.97 -7.67
N CYS A 352 20.05 3.61 -8.67
CA CYS A 352 18.61 3.87 -8.67
C CYS A 352 17.85 2.92 -9.59
N ALA A 353 16.82 2.27 -9.05
CA ALA A 353 15.87 1.46 -9.79
C ALA A 353 14.45 1.95 -9.48
N TYR A 354 13.57 1.96 -10.47
CA TYR A 354 12.23 2.56 -10.40
C TYR A 354 11.16 1.52 -10.67
N THR A 355 10.17 1.46 -9.78
CA THR A 355 8.93 0.71 -9.97
C THR A 355 7.79 1.67 -10.27
N ASN A 356 7.13 1.50 -11.42
CA ASN A 356 5.91 2.22 -11.75
C ASN A 356 4.69 1.49 -11.19
N HIS A 357 3.79 2.22 -10.51
CA HIS A 357 2.53 1.71 -9.98
C HIS A 357 1.29 2.32 -10.65
N THR A 358 1.48 3.14 -11.67
CA THR A 358 0.42 3.96 -12.27
C THR A 358 0.35 3.75 -13.78
N ILE A 359 -0.84 3.49 -14.31
CA ILE A 359 -1.09 3.42 -15.75
C ILE A 359 -1.60 4.76 -16.29
N MET A 360 -2.37 5.50 -15.49
CA MET A 360 -3.00 6.75 -15.93
C MET A 360 -1.96 7.86 -16.09
N ALA A 361 -1.77 8.36 -17.33
CA ALA A 361 -0.80 9.41 -17.62
C ALA A 361 -1.04 10.70 -16.82
N GLU A 362 -2.28 11.05 -16.53
CA GLU A 362 -2.64 12.20 -15.69
C GLU A 362 -2.23 12.06 -14.22
N ALA A 363 -2.02 10.84 -13.75
CA ALA A 363 -1.57 10.56 -12.38
C ALA A 363 -0.04 10.51 -12.25
N LEU A 364 0.71 10.62 -13.36
CA LEU A 364 2.17 10.75 -13.32
C LEU A 364 2.54 12.10 -12.72
N GLU A 365 3.39 12.06 -11.70
CA GLU A 365 3.73 13.23 -10.89
C GLU A 365 4.55 14.27 -11.68
N LYS A 366 4.10 15.52 -11.61
CA LYS A 366 4.74 16.69 -12.26
C LYS A 366 4.77 17.83 -11.26
N TRP A 367 5.88 18.56 -11.24
CA TRP A 367 6.03 19.73 -10.37
C TRP A 367 6.25 20.99 -11.20
N PRO A 368 5.52 22.09 -10.93
CA PRO A 368 5.82 23.38 -11.55
C PRO A 368 7.27 23.78 -11.28
N ILE A 369 7.97 24.28 -12.30
CA ILE A 369 9.37 24.72 -12.19
C ILE A 369 9.53 25.76 -11.07
N GLU A 370 8.60 26.73 -11.00
CA GLU A 370 8.64 27.80 -9.99
C GLU A 370 8.63 27.23 -8.57
N LEU A 371 7.76 26.25 -8.29
CA LEU A 371 7.70 25.61 -6.98
C LEU A 371 8.96 24.82 -6.68
N PHE A 372 9.38 23.98 -7.64
CA PHE A 372 10.53 23.10 -7.46
C PHE A 372 11.84 23.89 -7.29
N SER A 373 12.09 24.86 -8.16
CA SER A 373 13.32 25.65 -8.13
C SER A 373 13.43 26.56 -6.91
N ARG A 374 12.29 27.08 -6.42
CA ARG A 374 12.26 27.91 -5.22
C ARG A 374 12.47 27.06 -3.96
N LEU A 375 11.85 25.89 -3.88
CA LEU A 375 11.95 25.03 -2.71
C LEU A 375 13.29 24.30 -2.62
N LEU A 376 13.80 23.82 -3.76
CA LEU A 376 14.99 22.97 -3.87
C LEU A 376 15.95 23.54 -4.92
N PRO A 377 16.55 24.72 -4.70
CA PRO A 377 17.28 25.46 -5.74
C PRO A 377 18.48 24.69 -6.29
N ARG A 378 19.27 24.03 -5.44
CA ARG A 378 20.44 23.27 -5.90
C ARG A 378 20.02 21.97 -6.61
N VAL A 379 19.06 21.26 -6.06
CA VAL A 379 18.50 20.04 -6.67
C VAL A 379 17.92 20.35 -8.05
N TYR A 380 17.21 21.47 -8.17
CA TYR A 380 16.68 21.93 -9.47
C TYR A 380 17.78 22.17 -10.51
N GLN A 381 18.88 22.81 -10.15
CA GLN A 381 20.01 23.01 -11.06
C GLN A 381 20.56 21.68 -11.60
N ILE A 382 20.59 20.67 -10.76
CA ILE A 382 21.04 19.32 -11.15
C ILE A 382 20.03 18.66 -12.09
N VAL A 383 18.73 18.75 -11.77
CA VAL A 383 17.67 18.25 -12.67
C VAL A 383 17.69 18.96 -14.02
N GLU A 384 17.93 20.27 -14.03
CA GLU A 384 18.05 21.06 -15.26
C GLU A 384 19.23 20.62 -16.13
N GLU A 385 20.39 20.33 -15.53
CA GLU A 385 21.55 19.80 -16.25
C GLU A 385 21.32 18.37 -16.75
N ILE A 386 20.66 17.50 -15.96
CA ILE A 386 20.25 16.17 -16.43
C ILE A 386 19.34 16.30 -17.66
N ASN A 387 18.37 17.20 -17.60
CA ASN A 387 17.45 17.45 -18.71
C ASN A 387 18.19 17.98 -19.94
N ARG A 388 19.10 18.95 -19.77
CA ARG A 388 19.87 19.52 -20.87
C ARG A 388 20.67 18.45 -21.62
N ARG A 389 21.41 17.62 -20.89
CA ARG A 389 22.18 16.51 -21.48
C ARG A 389 21.30 15.49 -22.18
N PHE A 390 20.20 15.09 -21.55
CA PHE A 390 19.28 14.13 -22.13
C PHE A 390 18.56 14.66 -23.39
N VAL A 391 18.16 15.94 -23.38
CA VAL A 391 17.56 16.58 -24.58
C VAL A 391 18.55 16.65 -25.74
N GLU A 392 19.83 16.89 -25.49
CA GLU A 392 20.87 16.83 -26.53
C GLU A 392 21.01 15.42 -27.12
N GLU A 393 20.99 14.39 -26.29
CA GLU A 393 20.98 12.99 -26.72
C GLU A 393 19.73 12.69 -27.58
N LEU A 394 18.55 13.15 -27.15
CA LEU A 394 17.30 13.00 -27.91
C LEU A 394 17.36 13.69 -29.28
N LYS A 395 17.93 14.88 -29.38
CA LYS A 395 18.09 15.60 -30.63
C LYS A 395 19.00 14.87 -31.63
N VAL A 396 20.02 14.20 -31.13
CA VAL A 396 20.91 13.37 -31.94
C VAL A 396 20.19 12.10 -32.41
N LYS A 397 19.49 11.43 -31.51
CA LYS A 397 18.82 10.17 -31.81
C LYS A 397 17.54 10.35 -32.67
N TYR A 398 16.83 11.43 -32.47
CA TYR A 398 15.56 11.75 -33.14
C TYR A 398 15.56 13.14 -33.76
N PRO A 399 16.40 13.40 -34.75
CA PRO A 399 16.57 14.74 -35.33
C PRO A 399 15.25 15.25 -35.92
N GLY A 400 14.85 16.46 -35.52
CA GLY A 400 13.64 17.12 -36.01
C GLY A 400 12.32 16.64 -35.39
N ASN A 401 12.31 15.59 -34.58
CA ASN A 401 11.11 15.06 -33.93
C ASN A 401 10.82 15.78 -32.60
N GLN A 402 10.26 16.98 -32.69
CA GLN A 402 9.98 17.81 -31.51
C GLN A 402 8.95 17.17 -30.56
N ASP A 403 7.96 16.45 -31.08
CA ASP A 403 6.93 15.81 -30.27
C ASP A 403 7.52 14.70 -29.37
N LYS A 404 8.42 13.91 -29.91
CA LYS A 404 9.10 12.84 -29.15
C LYS A 404 10.03 13.45 -28.09
N ILE A 405 10.79 14.48 -28.43
CA ILE A 405 11.63 15.22 -27.47
C ILE A 405 10.79 15.79 -26.35
N ARG A 406 9.65 16.43 -26.67
CA ARG A 406 8.72 16.99 -25.69
C ARG A 406 8.19 15.92 -24.72
N LYS A 407 7.78 14.79 -25.23
CA LYS A 407 7.24 13.69 -24.41
C LYS A 407 8.28 13.11 -23.45
N MET A 408 9.52 12.98 -23.89
CA MET A 408 10.58 12.30 -23.16
C MET A 408 11.41 13.22 -22.25
N ALA A 409 11.45 14.53 -22.53
CA ALA A 409 12.21 15.48 -21.73
C ALA A 409 11.80 15.44 -20.24
N VAL A 410 12.77 15.63 -19.35
CA VAL A 410 12.53 15.70 -17.89
C VAL A 410 11.84 17.00 -17.53
N ILE A 411 12.24 18.09 -18.17
CA ILE A 411 11.64 19.42 -17.99
C ILE A 411 11.02 19.84 -19.32
N TYR A 412 9.72 20.07 -19.32
CA TYR A 412 8.98 20.61 -20.46
C TYR A 412 7.65 21.24 -20.02
N ASP A 413 7.15 22.22 -20.80
CA ASP A 413 5.90 22.95 -20.51
C ASP A 413 5.84 23.54 -19.08
N GLY A 414 6.96 24.04 -18.58
CA GLY A 414 7.05 24.64 -17.26
C GLY A 414 6.96 23.65 -16.09
N GLN A 415 7.15 22.36 -16.35
CA GLN A 415 7.03 21.30 -15.34
C GLN A 415 8.22 20.34 -15.33
N VAL A 416 8.54 19.84 -14.15
CA VAL A 416 9.48 18.73 -13.92
C VAL A 416 8.68 17.45 -13.90
N LYS A 417 9.00 16.54 -14.82
CA LYS A 417 8.31 15.23 -14.97
C LYS A 417 9.08 14.15 -14.23
N MET A 418 8.57 13.73 -13.10
CA MET A 418 9.29 12.84 -12.19
C MET A 418 9.48 11.43 -12.74
N ALA A 419 8.47 10.85 -13.41
CA ALA A 419 8.64 9.55 -14.05
C ALA A 419 9.74 9.57 -15.12
N ASN A 420 9.80 10.63 -15.92
CA ASN A 420 10.83 10.78 -16.95
C ASN A 420 12.24 10.85 -16.30
N LEU A 421 12.38 11.59 -15.21
CA LEU A 421 13.64 11.66 -14.46
C LEU A 421 14.06 10.29 -13.92
N ALA A 422 13.11 9.54 -13.34
CA ALA A 422 13.36 8.20 -12.81
C ALA A 422 13.82 7.21 -13.89
N ILE A 423 13.21 7.27 -15.08
CA ILE A 423 13.57 6.40 -16.21
C ILE A 423 14.93 6.76 -16.79
N VAL A 424 15.20 8.05 -16.96
CA VAL A 424 16.49 8.52 -17.52
C VAL A 424 17.66 8.10 -16.64
N ALA A 425 17.53 8.29 -15.34
CA ALA A 425 18.60 8.03 -14.37
C ALA A 425 18.60 6.60 -13.79
N GLY A 426 17.47 5.90 -13.81
CA GLY A 426 17.39 4.53 -13.29
C GLY A 426 17.97 3.49 -14.23
N PHE A 427 18.57 2.43 -13.67
CA PHE A 427 19.06 1.29 -14.48
C PHE A 427 17.97 0.23 -14.72
N SER A 428 16.88 0.27 -13.97
CA SER A 428 15.74 -0.64 -14.11
C SER A 428 14.44 0.10 -13.95
N VAL A 429 13.48 -0.21 -14.80
CA VAL A 429 12.09 0.25 -14.77
C VAL A 429 11.21 -0.97 -14.83
N ASN A 430 10.45 -1.24 -13.75
CA ASN A 430 9.54 -2.37 -13.78
C ASN A 430 8.09 -1.98 -13.60
N GLY A 431 7.22 -2.72 -14.28
CA GLY A 431 5.81 -2.81 -13.98
C GLY A 431 5.55 -3.84 -12.87
N VAL A 432 4.30 -3.94 -12.43
CA VAL A 432 3.91 -4.73 -11.24
C VAL A 432 2.92 -5.85 -11.54
N ALA A 433 2.58 -6.05 -12.79
CA ALA A 433 1.89 -7.21 -13.34
C ALA A 433 2.23 -7.33 -14.83
N LYS A 434 2.05 -8.52 -15.39
CA LYS A 434 2.41 -8.77 -16.79
C LYS A 434 1.70 -7.81 -17.76
N LEU A 435 0.37 -7.70 -17.64
CA LEU A 435 -0.43 -6.78 -18.47
C LEU A 435 0.00 -5.33 -18.28
N HIS A 436 0.23 -4.90 -17.03
CA HIS A 436 0.70 -3.55 -16.72
C HIS A 436 2.01 -3.24 -17.44
N THR A 437 2.98 -4.13 -17.36
CA THR A 437 4.27 -3.96 -18.01
C THR A 437 4.12 -3.86 -19.54
N GLU A 438 3.27 -4.70 -20.13
CA GLU A 438 2.98 -4.63 -21.58
C GLU A 438 2.35 -3.30 -21.98
N ILE A 439 1.44 -2.75 -21.15
CA ILE A 439 0.81 -1.43 -21.40
C ILE A 439 1.89 -0.33 -21.29
N LEU A 440 2.78 -0.39 -20.31
CA LEU A 440 3.88 0.57 -20.20
C LEU A 440 4.78 0.54 -21.44
N GLU A 441 5.18 -0.63 -21.89
CA GLU A 441 6.09 -0.83 -23.03
C GLU A 441 5.45 -0.43 -24.36
N LYS A 442 4.17 -0.72 -24.58
CA LYS A 442 3.48 -0.55 -25.87
C LYS A 442 2.71 0.76 -25.98
N GLN A 443 2.35 1.39 -24.84
CA GLN A 443 1.47 2.55 -24.81
C GLN A 443 2.12 3.72 -24.02
N GLU A 444 2.07 3.69 -22.71
CA GLU A 444 2.34 4.83 -21.85
C GLU A 444 3.80 5.30 -21.89
N LEU A 445 4.75 4.37 -21.89
CA LEU A 445 6.20 4.65 -21.90
C LEU A 445 6.88 4.10 -23.15
N LYS A 446 6.13 3.94 -24.23
CA LYS A 446 6.61 3.37 -25.49
C LYS A 446 7.89 4.04 -25.99
N ASP A 447 7.95 5.35 -25.98
CA ASP A 447 9.11 6.09 -26.47
C ASP A 447 10.38 5.80 -25.65
N PHE A 448 10.22 5.63 -24.35
CA PHE A 448 11.33 5.21 -23.46
C PHE A 448 11.70 3.75 -23.66
N TYR A 449 10.73 2.86 -23.86
CA TYR A 449 10.99 1.46 -24.14
C TYR A 449 11.74 1.27 -25.47
N GLU A 450 11.36 2.02 -26.50
CA GLU A 450 12.09 2.02 -27.78
C GLU A 450 13.55 2.51 -27.64
N MET A 451 13.80 3.42 -26.68
CA MET A 451 15.13 3.98 -26.44
C MET A 451 15.99 3.11 -25.54
N PHE A 452 15.41 2.53 -24.50
CA PHE A 452 16.07 1.77 -23.42
C PHE A 452 15.35 0.45 -23.12
N PRO A 453 15.19 -0.45 -24.11
CA PRO A 453 14.43 -1.70 -23.89
C PRO A 453 15.02 -2.57 -22.78
N GLU A 454 16.34 -2.50 -22.57
CA GLU A 454 17.06 -3.25 -21.54
C GLU A 454 16.72 -2.85 -20.10
N LYS A 455 16.18 -1.64 -19.87
CA LYS A 455 15.75 -1.19 -18.54
C LYS A 455 14.42 -1.78 -18.10
N PHE A 456 13.55 -2.12 -19.07
CA PHE A 456 12.16 -2.53 -18.79
C PHE A 456 12.05 -4.01 -18.43
N ASN A 457 11.31 -4.28 -17.37
CA ASN A 457 11.00 -5.64 -16.95
C ASN A 457 9.72 -5.69 -16.11
N ASN A 458 9.18 -6.91 -15.93
CA ASN A 458 8.02 -7.15 -15.08
C ASN A 458 8.43 -7.82 -13.77
N LYS A 459 7.86 -7.33 -12.68
CA LYS A 459 7.87 -7.98 -11.37
C LYS A 459 6.44 -8.02 -10.84
N THR A 460 5.75 -9.12 -11.11
CA THR A 460 4.39 -9.30 -10.61
C THR A 460 4.38 -9.19 -9.09
N ASN A 461 3.50 -8.34 -8.56
CA ASN A 461 3.35 -8.15 -7.12
C ASN A 461 3.02 -9.45 -6.41
N GLY A 462 3.22 -9.45 -5.11
CA GLY A 462 2.89 -10.54 -4.22
C GLY A 462 2.52 -10.03 -2.83
N ILE A 463 2.06 -10.94 -2.01
CA ILE A 463 1.65 -10.71 -0.62
C ILE A 463 2.36 -11.68 0.30
N THR A 464 2.56 -11.30 1.58
CA THR A 464 3.12 -12.25 2.55
C THR A 464 2.05 -13.18 3.10
N GLN A 465 2.27 -14.48 2.94
CA GLN A 465 1.41 -15.51 3.50
C GLN A 465 1.45 -15.56 5.03
N ARG A 466 2.51 -15.06 5.66
CA ARG A 466 2.61 -14.99 7.12
C ARG A 466 1.56 -14.07 7.71
N ARG A 467 1.33 -12.89 7.13
CA ARG A 467 0.26 -11.98 7.56
C ARG A 467 -1.12 -12.45 7.10
N PHE A 468 -1.29 -12.75 5.81
CA PHE A 468 -2.61 -12.90 5.19
C PHE A 468 -3.18 -14.31 5.21
N LEU A 469 -2.41 -15.31 5.63
CA LEU A 469 -2.89 -16.68 5.85
C LEU A 469 -2.57 -17.17 7.26
N LEU A 470 -1.29 -17.23 7.63
CA LEU A 470 -0.87 -17.78 8.93
C LEU A 470 -1.46 -17.00 10.11
N HIS A 471 -1.35 -15.68 10.10
CA HIS A 471 -1.88 -14.79 11.13
C HIS A 471 -3.37 -14.48 10.91
N GLY A 472 -3.76 -14.11 9.68
CA GLY A 472 -5.11 -13.63 9.38
C GLY A 472 -6.19 -14.71 9.36
N ASN A 473 -5.82 -15.98 9.10
CA ASN A 473 -6.75 -17.10 8.99
C ASN A 473 -6.18 -18.37 9.63
N PRO A 474 -6.01 -18.38 10.94
CA PRO A 474 -5.37 -19.50 11.64
C PRO A 474 -6.11 -20.83 11.46
N LEU A 475 -7.44 -20.84 11.35
CA LEU A 475 -8.20 -22.06 11.10
C LEU A 475 -7.84 -22.71 9.76
N LEU A 476 -7.71 -21.91 8.70
CA LEU A 476 -7.29 -22.40 7.39
C LEU A 476 -5.82 -22.80 7.40
N ALA A 477 -4.96 -22.02 8.03
CA ALA A 477 -3.53 -22.34 8.16
C ALA A 477 -3.29 -23.67 8.88
N ASP A 478 -3.99 -23.92 9.97
CA ASP A 478 -3.89 -25.20 10.72
C ASP A 478 -4.40 -26.38 9.88
N TRP A 479 -5.50 -26.19 9.14
CA TRP A 479 -6.03 -27.23 8.25
C TRP A 479 -5.04 -27.55 7.11
N ILE A 480 -4.45 -26.53 6.47
CA ILE A 480 -3.45 -26.70 5.42
C ILE A 480 -2.24 -27.46 5.98
N THR A 481 -1.72 -27.02 7.11
CA THR A 481 -0.56 -27.66 7.78
C THR A 481 -0.85 -29.11 8.13
N GLY A 482 -2.06 -29.42 8.58
CA GLY A 482 -2.50 -30.79 8.83
C GLY A 482 -2.58 -31.69 7.59
N LYS A 483 -2.73 -31.10 6.39
CA LYS A 483 -2.80 -31.83 5.11
C LYS A 483 -1.47 -31.99 4.40
N ILE A 484 -0.64 -30.93 4.40
CA ILE A 484 0.55 -30.88 3.54
C ILE A 484 1.87 -30.55 4.28
N GLY A 485 1.84 -30.40 5.61
CA GLY A 485 2.99 -29.91 6.40
C GLY A 485 3.05 -28.37 6.45
N ASP A 486 4.05 -27.81 7.10
CA ASP A 486 4.24 -26.38 7.37
C ASP A 486 5.21 -25.66 6.42
N ASP A 487 5.79 -26.37 5.47
CA ASP A 487 6.76 -25.83 4.51
C ASP A 487 6.20 -24.64 3.70
N TRP A 488 4.87 -24.59 3.52
CA TRP A 488 4.18 -23.51 2.78
C TRP A 488 4.41 -22.12 3.40
N ILE A 489 4.71 -22.06 4.69
CA ILE A 489 4.92 -20.79 5.40
C ILE A 489 6.13 -20.03 4.84
N THR A 490 7.14 -20.75 4.39
CA THR A 490 8.37 -20.18 3.78
C THR A 490 8.50 -20.45 2.29
N ASP A 491 7.65 -21.31 1.72
CA ASP A 491 7.55 -21.56 0.27
C ASP A 491 6.09 -21.80 -0.13
N LEU A 492 5.39 -20.74 -0.52
CA LEU A 492 3.97 -20.78 -0.83
C LEU A 492 3.62 -21.70 -2.03
N SER A 493 4.61 -22.05 -2.86
CA SER A 493 4.40 -22.98 -3.99
C SER A 493 3.94 -24.35 -3.54
N HIS A 494 4.23 -24.73 -2.29
CA HIS A 494 3.79 -25.98 -1.68
C HIS A 494 2.26 -26.09 -1.50
N LEU A 495 1.51 -24.98 -1.55
CA LEU A 495 0.06 -25.02 -1.57
C LEU A 495 -0.49 -25.85 -2.73
N SER A 496 0.27 -26.02 -3.81
CA SER A 496 -0.12 -26.87 -4.95
C SER A 496 -0.37 -28.32 -4.56
N ARG A 497 0.20 -28.80 -3.45
CA ARG A 497 -0.06 -30.14 -2.88
C ARG A 497 -1.51 -30.32 -2.44
N LEU A 498 -2.25 -29.24 -2.19
CA LEU A 498 -3.68 -29.30 -1.86
C LEU A 498 -4.55 -29.79 -3.02
N LYS A 499 -4.06 -29.75 -4.26
CA LYS A 499 -4.81 -30.18 -5.45
C LYS A 499 -5.31 -31.63 -5.37
N VAL A 500 -4.62 -32.48 -4.64
CA VAL A 500 -5.03 -33.90 -4.48
C VAL A 500 -6.25 -34.07 -3.58
N TYR A 501 -6.63 -33.04 -2.81
CA TYR A 501 -7.75 -33.07 -1.86
C TYR A 501 -9.01 -32.37 -2.39
N VAL A 502 -8.97 -31.70 -3.54
CA VAL A 502 -10.07 -30.85 -4.01
C VAL A 502 -11.34 -31.65 -4.40
N ASP A 503 -11.19 -32.90 -4.76
CA ASP A 503 -12.31 -33.82 -5.07
C ASP A 503 -12.73 -34.67 -3.89
N ASP A 504 -12.06 -34.59 -2.73
CA ASP A 504 -12.42 -35.30 -1.53
C ASP A 504 -13.57 -34.60 -0.78
N GLU A 505 -14.75 -35.22 -0.71
CA GLU A 505 -15.94 -34.63 -0.09
C GLU A 505 -15.74 -34.28 1.39
N LYS A 506 -14.91 -35.05 2.13
CA LYS A 506 -14.62 -34.75 3.53
C LYS A 506 -13.80 -33.46 3.62
N CYS A 507 -12.76 -33.32 2.80
CA CYS A 507 -11.94 -32.14 2.75
C CYS A 507 -12.74 -30.92 2.30
N GLN A 508 -13.65 -31.06 1.34
CA GLN A 508 -14.55 -29.99 0.92
C GLN A 508 -15.44 -29.51 2.09
N ARG A 509 -16.02 -30.40 2.85
CA ARG A 509 -16.84 -30.05 4.02
C ARG A 509 -16.02 -29.40 5.13
N GLU A 510 -14.82 -29.89 5.42
CA GLU A 510 -13.90 -29.28 6.39
C GLU A 510 -13.55 -27.87 5.99
N PHE A 511 -13.18 -27.64 4.72
CA PHE A 511 -12.81 -26.34 4.17
C PHE A 511 -13.98 -25.34 4.25
N MET A 512 -15.18 -25.75 3.84
CA MET A 512 -16.36 -24.88 3.90
C MET A 512 -16.82 -24.61 5.33
N GLN A 513 -16.59 -25.52 6.26
CA GLN A 513 -16.85 -25.30 7.68
C GLN A 513 -15.90 -24.22 8.25
N ILE A 514 -14.64 -24.23 7.84
CA ILE A 514 -13.67 -23.17 8.21
C ILE A 514 -14.15 -21.81 7.66
N LYS A 515 -14.54 -21.76 6.40
CA LYS A 515 -15.10 -20.54 5.80
C LYS A 515 -16.33 -20.06 6.58
N TYR A 516 -17.21 -20.95 6.96
CA TYR A 516 -18.40 -20.60 7.75
C TYR A 516 -18.05 -20.02 9.12
N GLN A 517 -17.05 -20.57 9.82
CA GLN A 517 -16.56 -20.01 11.09
C GLN A 517 -16.00 -18.59 10.90
N ASN A 518 -15.23 -18.35 9.84
CA ASN A 518 -14.73 -17.02 9.50
C ASN A 518 -15.89 -16.05 9.16
N LYS A 519 -16.92 -16.51 8.49
CA LYS A 519 -18.12 -15.71 8.19
C LYS A 519 -18.91 -15.38 9.46
N LEU A 520 -19.01 -16.28 10.42
CA LEU A 520 -19.59 -16.01 11.75
C LEU A 520 -18.81 -14.91 12.48
N ARG A 521 -17.47 -14.97 12.44
CA ARG A 521 -16.61 -13.95 13.06
C ARG A 521 -16.85 -12.58 12.42
N LEU A 522 -16.92 -12.50 11.10
CA LEU A 522 -17.20 -11.25 10.39
C LEU A 522 -18.63 -10.76 10.64
N ALA A 523 -19.63 -11.63 10.65
CA ALA A 523 -21.01 -11.28 10.97
C ALA A 523 -21.15 -10.68 12.37
N LYS A 524 -20.42 -11.23 13.35
CA LYS A 524 -20.34 -10.67 14.70
C LYS A 524 -19.71 -9.26 14.67
N TYR A 525 -18.59 -9.11 13.99
CA TYR A 525 -17.92 -7.80 13.83
C TYR A 525 -18.86 -6.76 13.20
N ILE A 526 -19.59 -7.13 12.14
CA ILE A 526 -20.56 -6.26 11.47
C ILE A 526 -21.68 -5.86 12.41
N LYS A 527 -22.22 -6.80 13.19
CA LYS A 527 -23.28 -6.50 14.18
C LYS A 527 -22.79 -5.52 15.24
N GLU A 528 -21.59 -5.72 15.77
CA GLU A 528 -21.02 -4.89 16.83
C GLU A 528 -20.65 -3.47 16.35
N ASN A 529 -20.18 -3.34 15.11
CA ASN A 529 -19.66 -2.08 14.57
C ASN A 529 -20.66 -1.32 13.67
N ASN A 530 -21.52 -2.04 12.95
CA ASN A 530 -22.48 -1.46 12.01
C ASN A 530 -23.94 -1.58 12.49
N GLY A 531 -24.22 -2.38 13.52
CA GLY A 531 -25.59 -2.64 13.98
C GLY A 531 -26.44 -3.44 13.00
N VAL A 532 -25.84 -4.04 11.97
CA VAL A 532 -26.54 -4.83 10.93
C VAL A 532 -26.42 -6.32 11.22
N GLU A 533 -27.54 -7.02 11.24
CA GLU A 533 -27.53 -8.47 11.29
C GLU A 533 -27.44 -9.03 9.87
N VAL A 534 -26.43 -9.85 9.63
CA VAL A 534 -26.21 -10.54 8.36
C VAL A 534 -26.25 -12.05 8.55
N ASP A 535 -26.82 -12.77 7.57
CA ASP A 535 -26.84 -14.23 7.60
C ASP A 535 -25.48 -14.78 7.12
N PRO A 536 -24.72 -15.49 7.94
CA PRO A 536 -23.45 -16.08 7.54
C PRO A 536 -23.56 -17.18 6.47
N ARG A 537 -24.78 -17.63 6.16
CA ARG A 537 -25.04 -18.57 5.05
C ARG A 537 -25.25 -17.85 3.72
N SER A 538 -25.50 -16.52 3.76
CA SER A 538 -25.58 -15.73 2.53
C SER A 538 -24.23 -15.67 1.82
N VAL A 539 -24.22 -15.37 0.54
CA VAL A 539 -22.99 -15.11 -0.21
C VAL A 539 -22.36 -13.82 0.31
N PHE A 540 -21.15 -13.90 0.82
CA PHE A 540 -20.37 -12.71 1.19
C PHE A 540 -19.61 -12.19 -0.03
N ASP A 541 -20.20 -11.19 -0.67
CA ASP A 541 -19.68 -10.50 -1.83
C ASP A 541 -18.93 -9.23 -1.38
N VAL A 542 -17.62 -9.17 -1.61
CA VAL A 542 -16.75 -8.22 -0.92
C VAL A 542 -15.97 -7.36 -1.89
N GLN A 543 -16.09 -6.05 -1.73
CA GLN A 543 -15.25 -5.05 -2.39
C GLN A 543 -14.63 -4.11 -1.35
N VAL A 544 -13.40 -4.38 -0.95
CA VAL A 544 -12.65 -3.59 0.03
C VAL A 544 -11.35 -3.11 -0.57
N LYS A 545 -11.29 -1.82 -0.81
CA LYS A 545 -10.16 -1.12 -1.42
C LYS A 545 -10.38 0.38 -1.36
N ARG A 546 -9.33 1.19 -1.58
CA ARG A 546 -9.45 2.64 -1.71
C ARG A 546 -10.55 2.98 -2.71
N LEU A 547 -11.40 3.99 -2.40
CA LEU A 547 -12.42 4.42 -3.32
C LEU A 547 -11.82 5.31 -4.41
N HIS A 548 -11.98 4.85 -5.64
CA HIS A 548 -11.63 5.60 -6.84
C HIS A 548 -12.59 5.22 -7.96
N GLU A 549 -12.89 6.16 -8.86
CA GLU A 549 -13.85 5.93 -9.95
C GLU A 549 -13.44 4.75 -10.84
N TYR A 550 -12.15 4.56 -11.15
CA TYR A 550 -11.69 3.46 -11.99
C TYR A 550 -11.83 2.07 -11.34
N LYS A 551 -11.88 1.99 -10.00
CA LYS A 551 -12.12 0.74 -9.25
C LYS A 551 -13.59 0.33 -9.28
N ARG A 552 -14.44 1.23 -9.68
CA ARG A 552 -15.85 1.05 -9.99
C ARG A 552 -16.72 0.50 -8.86
N GLN A 553 -16.50 0.97 -7.63
CA GLN A 553 -17.49 0.74 -6.56
C GLN A 553 -18.88 1.22 -6.97
N LEU A 554 -18.95 2.25 -7.81
CA LEU A 554 -20.22 2.74 -8.38
C LEU A 554 -20.91 1.66 -9.22
N LEU A 555 -20.17 0.93 -10.07
CA LEU A 555 -20.76 -0.20 -10.84
C LEU A 555 -21.38 -1.25 -9.91
N ASN A 556 -20.69 -1.59 -8.83
CA ASN A 556 -21.18 -2.54 -7.85
C ASN A 556 -22.47 -2.06 -7.18
N ILE A 557 -22.50 -0.84 -6.66
CA ILE A 557 -23.72 -0.34 -5.98
C ILE A 557 -24.88 -0.14 -6.92
N LEU A 558 -24.67 0.27 -8.18
CA LEU A 558 -25.72 0.36 -9.18
C LEU A 558 -26.30 -1.04 -9.50
N HIS A 559 -25.46 -2.06 -9.54
CA HIS A 559 -25.91 -3.45 -9.69
C HIS A 559 -26.70 -3.94 -8.47
N VAL A 560 -26.30 -3.58 -7.26
CA VAL A 560 -27.07 -3.85 -6.04
C VAL A 560 -28.48 -3.22 -6.10
N MET A 561 -28.57 -1.98 -6.58
CA MET A 561 -29.87 -1.30 -6.82
C MET A 561 -30.72 -2.07 -7.85
N TYR A 562 -30.11 -2.54 -8.92
CA TYR A 562 -30.75 -3.38 -9.93
C TYR A 562 -31.30 -4.70 -9.33
N LEU A 563 -30.47 -5.40 -8.54
CA LEU A 563 -30.91 -6.62 -7.82
C LEU A 563 -32.07 -6.35 -6.85
N TYR A 564 -32.01 -5.23 -6.14
CA TYR A 564 -33.08 -4.81 -5.25
C TYR A 564 -34.39 -4.60 -6.01
N ASN A 565 -34.34 -3.92 -7.18
CA ASN A 565 -35.50 -3.75 -8.02
C ASN A 565 -36.08 -5.11 -8.49
N GLN A 566 -35.23 -6.06 -8.85
CA GLN A 566 -35.67 -7.41 -9.21
C GLN A 566 -36.33 -8.14 -8.05
N LEU A 567 -35.77 -8.09 -6.84
CA LEU A 567 -36.34 -8.71 -5.65
C LEU A 567 -37.65 -8.04 -5.20
N LYS A 568 -37.80 -6.72 -5.40
CA LYS A 568 -39.07 -6.01 -5.16
C LYS A 568 -40.16 -6.51 -6.11
N ALA A 569 -39.81 -6.74 -7.37
CA ALA A 569 -40.74 -7.25 -8.38
C ALA A 569 -41.07 -8.74 -8.16
N ASN A 570 -40.08 -9.52 -7.73
CA ASN A 570 -40.23 -10.95 -7.45
C ASN A 570 -39.44 -11.36 -6.19
N PRO A 571 -40.04 -11.29 -4.97
CA PRO A 571 -39.34 -11.66 -3.74
C PRO A 571 -38.87 -13.13 -3.65
N ASP A 572 -39.41 -13.98 -4.50
CA ASP A 572 -39.09 -15.41 -4.56
C ASP A 572 -38.15 -15.77 -5.73
N LEU A 573 -37.46 -14.77 -6.29
CA LEU A 573 -36.46 -14.96 -7.35
C LEU A 573 -35.43 -16.04 -6.92
N ASP A 574 -35.16 -17.00 -7.84
CA ASP A 574 -34.27 -18.12 -7.55
C ASP A 574 -32.78 -17.70 -7.58
N ILE A 575 -32.36 -17.01 -6.53
CA ILE A 575 -30.99 -16.64 -6.23
C ILE A 575 -30.68 -16.88 -4.75
N PRO A 576 -29.44 -17.18 -4.38
CA PRO A 576 -29.04 -17.22 -2.96
C PRO A 576 -29.21 -15.86 -2.29
N ALA A 577 -29.37 -15.88 -0.96
CA ALA A 577 -29.26 -14.64 -0.18
C ALA A 577 -27.82 -14.09 -0.26
N GLN A 578 -27.69 -12.77 -0.25
CA GLN A 578 -26.41 -12.10 -0.47
C GLN A 578 -26.18 -10.98 0.54
N THR A 579 -24.93 -10.86 0.96
CA THR A 579 -24.45 -9.73 1.76
C THR A 579 -23.32 -9.06 0.98
N PHE A 580 -23.57 -7.85 0.50
CA PHE A 580 -22.57 -6.99 -0.15
C PHE A 580 -21.81 -6.19 0.91
N ILE A 581 -20.50 -6.38 0.96
CA ILE A 581 -19.63 -5.78 1.96
C ILE A 581 -18.66 -4.83 1.27
N PHE A 582 -18.78 -3.54 1.59
CA PHE A 582 -17.90 -2.48 1.13
C PHE A 582 -16.98 -2.01 2.25
N GLY A 583 -15.79 -1.61 1.89
CA GLY A 583 -14.86 -0.89 2.77
C GLY A 583 -13.96 -0.05 1.91
N ALA A 584 -13.97 1.27 2.12
CA ALA A 584 -13.25 2.18 1.26
C ALA A 584 -13.01 3.52 1.94
N LYS A 585 -11.81 4.08 1.78
CA LYS A 585 -11.53 5.48 2.10
C LYS A 585 -11.39 6.27 0.80
N ALA A 586 -12.07 7.41 0.70
CA ALA A 586 -11.90 8.37 -0.38
C ALA A 586 -10.90 9.45 0.01
N ALA A 587 -10.11 9.95 -0.93
CA ALA A 587 -9.29 11.13 -0.66
C ALA A 587 -10.18 12.33 -0.25
N ALA A 588 -9.71 13.13 0.72
CA ALA A 588 -10.52 14.18 1.35
C ALA A 588 -11.10 15.20 0.34
N GLY A 589 -10.35 15.53 -0.70
CA GLY A 589 -10.78 16.45 -1.77
C GLY A 589 -11.52 15.80 -2.94
N TYR A 590 -11.74 14.48 -2.92
CA TYR A 590 -12.33 13.74 -4.05
C TYR A 590 -13.85 13.66 -3.91
N LYS A 591 -14.54 14.72 -4.34
CA LYS A 591 -15.99 14.89 -4.14
C LYS A 591 -16.85 13.74 -4.66
N ILE A 592 -16.65 13.31 -5.91
CA ILE A 592 -17.45 12.24 -6.51
C ILE A 592 -17.25 10.89 -5.81
N ALA A 593 -16.04 10.62 -5.33
CA ALA A 593 -15.74 9.43 -4.55
C ALA A 593 -16.45 9.47 -3.18
N LYS A 594 -16.42 10.60 -2.50
CA LYS A 594 -17.14 10.79 -1.23
C LYS A 594 -18.65 10.68 -1.43
N LEU A 595 -19.17 11.19 -2.54
CA LEU A 595 -20.59 11.06 -2.88
C LEU A 595 -20.98 9.60 -3.18
N THR A 596 -20.10 8.80 -3.76
CA THR A 596 -20.30 7.36 -3.94
C THR A 596 -20.40 6.62 -2.60
N ILE A 597 -19.59 6.99 -1.60
CA ILE A 597 -19.72 6.46 -0.22
C ILE A 597 -21.10 6.80 0.35
N LYS A 598 -21.55 8.03 0.18
CA LYS A 598 -22.90 8.45 0.60
C LYS A 598 -23.98 7.62 -0.07
N LEU A 599 -23.88 7.37 -1.38
CA LEU A 599 -24.80 6.51 -2.12
C LEU A 599 -24.85 5.09 -1.54
N ILE A 600 -23.70 4.48 -1.31
CA ILE A 600 -23.62 3.11 -0.75
C ILE A 600 -24.36 3.04 0.60
N ASN A 601 -24.12 4.00 1.49
CA ASN A 601 -24.75 4.04 2.80
C ASN A 601 -26.26 4.30 2.70
N ASN A 602 -26.72 5.18 1.81
CA ASN A 602 -28.15 5.44 1.62
C ASN A 602 -28.86 4.22 1.01
N VAL A 603 -28.25 3.54 0.06
CA VAL A 603 -28.78 2.29 -0.51
C VAL A 603 -28.85 1.21 0.58
N ALA A 604 -27.84 1.11 1.44
CA ALA A 604 -27.83 0.19 2.57
C ALA A 604 -28.99 0.46 3.53
N ASP A 605 -29.25 1.70 3.87
CA ASP A 605 -30.35 2.09 4.77
C ASP A 605 -31.71 1.68 4.20
N VAL A 606 -31.93 1.86 2.91
CA VAL A 606 -33.17 1.47 2.25
C VAL A 606 -33.33 -0.05 2.20
N ILE A 607 -32.31 -0.75 1.70
CA ILE A 607 -32.38 -2.21 1.45
C ILE A 607 -32.44 -2.98 2.77
N ASN A 608 -31.60 -2.65 3.74
CA ASN A 608 -31.50 -3.39 4.99
C ASN A 608 -32.76 -3.33 5.85
N ASN A 609 -33.56 -2.29 5.65
CA ASN A 609 -34.80 -2.04 6.39
C ASN A 609 -36.08 -2.39 5.62
N ASP A 610 -35.98 -2.88 4.38
CA ASP A 610 -37.16 -3.28 3.60
C ASP A 610 -37.60 -4.74 3.90
N PRO A 611 -38.73 -4.95 4.60
CA PRO A 611 -39.21 -6.29 4.88
C PRO A 611 -39.72 -7.06 3.64
N ALA A 612 -40.03 -6.35 2.53
CA ALA A 612 -40.58 -6.96 1.32
C ALA A 612 -39.63 -7.93 0.65
N ILE A 613 -38.33 -7.74 0.79
CA ILE A 613 -37.31 -8.65 0.24
C ILE A 613 -36.87 -9.76 1.20
N LYS A 614 -37.53 -9.88 2.37
CA LYS A 614 -37.31 -10.96 3.35
C LYS A 614 -35.85 -11.12 3.81
N GLY A 615 -35.08 -10.05 3.85
CA GLY A 615 -33.66 -10.06 4.26
C GLY A 615 -32.70 -10.76 3.29
N ARG A 616 -33.14 -11.03 2.06
CA ARG A 616 -32.34 -11.77 1.05
C ARG A 616 -31.19 -10.96 0.47
N LEU A 617 -31.19 -9.66 0.72
CA LEU A 617 -30.14 -8.73 0.29
C LEU A 617 -29.79 -7.84 1.48
N LYS A 618 -28.51 -7.77 1.80
CA LYS A 618 -27.95 -6.86 2.79
C LYS A 618 -26.78 -6.11 2.19
N VAL A 619 -26.60 -4.86 2.60
CA VAL A 619 -25.47 -4.01 2.21
C VAL A 619 -24.81 -3.47 3.47
N VAL A 620 -23.50 -3.61 3.56
CA VAL A 620 -22.72 -3.18 4.71
C VAL A 620 -21.54 -2.34 4.21
N PHE A 621 -21.36 -1.16 4.78
CA PHE A 621 -20.16 -0.35 4.60
C PHE A 621 -19.33 -0.41 5.87
N ILE A 622 -18.18 -1.10 5.82
CA ILE A 622 -17.27 -1.22 6.96
C ILE A 622 -16.47 0.08 7.10
N GLU A 623 -16.72 0.77 8.20
CA GLU A 623 -16.04 2.02 8.54
C GLU A 623 -14.55 1.81 8.80
N ASN A 624 -13.76 2.77 8.37
CA ASN A 624 -12.34 2.82 8.64
C ASN A 624 -11.58 1.54 8.24
N TYR A 625 -11.77 1.11 6.98
CA TYR A 625 -11.06 -0.05 6.43
C TYR A 625 -9.55 0.13 6.59
N ARG A 626 -8.89 -0.85 7.20
CA ARG A 626 -7.46 -0.89 7.53
C ARG A 626 -6.96 -2.33 7.65
N VAL A 627 -5.66 -2.54 7.85
CA VAL A 627 -5.07 -3.89 7.89
C VAL A 627 -5.73 -4.80 8.93
N SER A 628 -5.95 -4.31 10.15
CA SER A 628 -6.49 -5.14 11.24
C SER A 628 -7.91 -5.67 10.99
N ASN A 629 -8.81 -4.89 10.36
CA ASN A 629 -10.13 -5.41 9.99
C ASN A 629 -10.12 -6.12 8.62
N ALA A 630 -9.18 -5.80 7.74
CA ALA A 630 -9.01 -6.47 6.46
C ALA A 630 -8.77 -7.98 6.61
N GLU A 631 -7.95 -8.40 7.57
CA GLU A 631 -7.64 -9.81 7.83
C GLU A 631 -8.91 -10.63 8.10
N ILE A 632 -9.84 -10.10 8.91
CA ILE A 632 -11.13 -10.75 9.19
C ILE A 632 -11.99 -10.84 7.92
N ILE A 633 -11.97 -9.79 7.11
CA ILE A 633 -12.76 -9.69 5.88
C ILE A 633 -12.26 -10.67 4.83
N PHE A 634 -10.95 -10.73 4.58
CA PHE A 634 -10.39 -11.67 3.59
C PHE A 634 -10.68 -13.13 3.92
N ALA A 635 -10.57 -13.51 5.19
CA ALA A 635 -10.83 -14.87 5.63
C ALA A 635 -12.30 -15.30 5.42
N ALA A 636 -13.23 -14.34 5.46
CA ALA A 636 -14.68 -14.59 5.41
C ALA A 636 -15.30 -14.46 4.01
N ALA A 637 -14.61 -13.90 3.03
CA ALA A 637 -15.17 -13.60 1.72
C ALA A 637 -15.45 -14.87 0.90
N ASP A 638 -16.58 -14.89 0.21
CA ASP A 638 -16.91 -15.89 -0.81
C ASP A 638 -16.54 -15.37 -2.20
N VAL A 639 -16.88 -14.13 -2.50
CA VAL A 639 -16.64 -13.47 -3.80
C VAL A 639 -15.72 -12.27 -3.62
N SER A 640 -14.69 -12.24 -4.43
CA SER A 640 -13.70 -11.16 -4.52
C SER A 640 -14.03 -10.25 -5.70
N GLU A 641 -14.51 -9.05 -5.42
CA GLU A 641 -14.86 -8.05 -6.44
C GLU A 641 -13.61 -7.31 -6.92
N GLN A 642 -13.19 -7.61 -8.15
CA GLN A 642 -12.01 -7.04 -8.82
C GLN A 642 -12.39 -6.46 -10.18
N ILE A 643 -13.27 -5.45 -10.14
CA ILE A 643 -14.06 -4.95 -11.26
C ILE A 643 -13.58 -3.62 -11.83
N SER A 644 -12.29 -3.29 -11.69
CA SER A 644 -11.70 -2.10 -12.30
C SER A 644 -11.97 -2.02 -13.79
N THR A 645 -12.04 -0.81 -14.34
CA THR A 645 -12.01 -0.62 -15.79
C THR A 645 -10.71 -1.23 -16.32
N ALA A 646 -10.80 -2.13 -17.28
CA ALA A 646 -9.63 -2.81 -17.84
C ALA A 646 -8.60 -1.77 -18.32
N SER A 647 -7.33 -2.04 -18.13
CA SER A 647 -6.18 -1.13 -18.36
C SER A 647 -5.93 -0.07 -17.28
N LYS A 648 -6.66 -0.03 -16.17
CA LYS A 648 -6.52 1.04 -15.16
C LYS A 648 -5.88 0.59 -13.86
N GLU A 649 -6.13 -0.63 -13.40
CA GLU A 649 -5.46 -1.19 -12.22
C GLU A 649 -4.12 -1.81 -12.63
N ALA A 650 -3.02 -1.26 -12.15
CA ALA A 650 -1.69 -1.76 -12.50
C ALA A 650 -1.49 -3.23 -12.08
N SER A 651 -1.88 -3.59 -10.88
CA SER A 651 -1.83 -4.96 -10.38
C SER A 651 -3.04 -5.31 -9.53
N GLY A 652 -3.25 -4.57 -8.45
CA GLY A 652 -4.01 -5.02 -7.30
C GLY A 652 -3.20 -6.00 -6.45
N THR A 653 -3.51 -6.05 -5.17
CA THR A 653 -3.00 -7.05 -4.23
C THR A 653 -4.11 -7.65 -3.37
N GLY A 654 -5.24 -6.96 -3.23
CA GLY A 654 -6.44 -7.48 -2.61
C GLY A 654 -6.94 -8.76 -3.28
N ASN A 655 -6.91 -8.81 -4.61
CA ASN A 655 -7.22 -9.99 -5.40
C ASN A 655 -6.41 -11.23 -4.98
N MET A 656 -5.12 -11.09 -4.70
CA MET A 656 -4.24 -12.17 -4.24
C MET A 656 -4.59 -12.62 -2.82
N LYS A 657 -4.94 -11.69 -1.92
CA LYS A 657 -5.33 -11.98 -0.53
C LYS A 657 -6.63 -12.76 -0.47
N PHE A 658 -7.61 -12.38 -1.29
CA PHE A 658 -8.87 -13.12 -1.43
C PHE A 658 -8.65 -14.53 -1.99
N MET A 659 -7.85 -14.66 -3.05
CA MET A 659 -7.50 -15.94 -3.65
C MET A 659 -6.85 -16.87 -2.63
N LEU A 660 -5.90 -16.38 -1.87
CA LEU A 660 -5.18 -17.10 -0.82
C LEU A 660 -6.12 -17.61 0.30
N ASN A 661 -7.24 -16.93 0.52
CA ASN A 661 -8.26 -17.27 1.51
C ASN A 661 -9.48 -18.01 0.92
N GLY A 662 -9.41 -18.42 -0.34
CA GLY A 662 -10.43 -19.26 -0.97
C GLY A 662 -11.67 -18.54 -1.50
N ALA A 663 -11.59 -17.22 -1.71
CA ALA A 663 -12.63 -16.49 -2.43
C ALA A 663 -12.45 -16.66 -3.95
N LEU A 664 -13.57 -16.71 -4.69
CA LEU A 664 -13.55 -16.72 -6.14
C LEU A 664 -13.53 -15.29 -6.68
N THR A 665 -12.69 -15.03 -7.67
CA THR A 665 -12.60 -13.71 -8.31
C THR A 665 -13.76 -13.50 -9.27
N LEU A 666 -14.49 -12.41 -9.08
CA LEU A 666 -15.41 -11.80 -10.05
C LEU A 666 -14.76 -10.51 -10.51
N GLY A 667 -14.32 -10.44 -11.77
CA GLY A 667 -13.51 -9.31 -12.18
C GLY A 667 -13.39 -9.12 -13.68
N THR A 668 -12.61 -8.12 -14.03
CA THR A 668 -12.20 -7.80 -15.39
C THR A 668 -10.80 -8.35 -15.66
N MET A 669 -10.44 -8.50 -16.93
CA MET A 669 -9.09 -8.87 -17.37
C MET A 669 -8.15 -7.66 -17.26
N ASP A 670 -7.81 -7.32 -16.02
CA ASP A 670 -7.01 -6.17 -15.65
C ASP A 670 -5.97 -6.53 -14.57
N GLY A 671 -4.84 -5.87 -14.61
CA GLY A 671 -3.77 -6.06 -13.62
C GLY A 671 -3.40 -7.52 -13.38
N ALA A 672 -3.26 -7.89 -12.13
CA ALA A 672 -2.92 -9.26 -11.74
C ALA A 672 -4.10 -10.25 -11.87
N ASN A 673 -5.33 -9.79 -12.13
CA ASN A 673 -6.45 -10.70 -12.39
C ASN A 673 -6.16 -11.63 -13.56
N VAL A 674 -5.46 -11.14 -14.59
CA VAL A 674 -5.05 -11.94 -15.75
C VAL A 674 -4.24 -13.15 -15.31
N GLU A 675 -3.25 -12.93 -14.44
CA GLU A 675 -2.37 -13.99 -13.94
C GLU A 675 -3.10 -14.90 -12.94
N ILE A 676 -4.03 -14.37 -12.14
CA ILE A 676 -4.90 -15.19 -11.26
C ILE A 676 -5.70 -16.20 -12.08
N VAL A 677 -6.35 -15.74 -13.16
CA VAL A 677 -7.11 -16.62 -14.05
C VAL A 677 -6.21 -17.66 -14.71
N GLN A 678 -5.00 -17.27 -15.13
CA GLN A 678 -4.02 -18.21 -15.71
C GLN A 678 -3.63 -19.30 -14.72
N GLU A 679 -3.46 -18.97 -13.43
CA GLU A 679 -3.07 -19.94 -12.40
C GLU A 679 -4.22 -20.87 -11.96
N VAL A 680 -5.44 -20.33 -11.83
CA VAL A 680 -6.56 -21.09 -11.27
C VAL A 680 -7.47 -21.72 -12.33
N GLY A 681 -7.39 -21.24 -13.59
CA GLY A 681 -8.25 -21.64 -14.70
C GLY A 681 -9.58 -20.88 -14.75
N GLU A 682 -10.12 -20.73 -15.96
CA GLU A 682 -11.33 -19.95 -16.26
C GLU A 682 -12.59 -20.48 -15.55
N ASP A 683 -12.62 -21.77 -15.23
CA ASP A 683 -13.74 -22.37 -14.52
C ASP A 683 -13.82 -21.97 -13.03
N ASN A 684 -12.73 -21.43 -12.48
CA ASN A 684 -12.60 -21.11 -11.05
C ASN A 684 -12.55 -19.60 -10.77
N ALA A 685 -12.90 -18.80 -11.76
CA ALA A 685 -13.09 -17.35 -11.69
C ALA A 685 -14.21 -16.96 -12.66
N VAL A 686 -14.81 -15.78 -12.49
CA VAL A 686 -15.79 -15.25 -13.44
C VAL A 686 -15.30 -13.90 -13.95
N ILE A 687 -15.11 -13.82 -15.26
CA ILE A 687 -14.57 -12.63 -15.94
C ILE A 687 -15.65 -12.02 -16.83
N PHE A 688 -15.66 -10.69 -16.90
CA PHE A 688 -16.61 -9.92 -17.68
C PHE A 688 -16.02 -8.64 -18.26
N GLY A 689 -16.73 -8.03 -19.16
CA GLY A 689 -16.56 -6.65 -19.60
C GLY A 689 -15.49 -6.46 -20.66
N LEU A 690 -15.24 -5.20 -20.97
CA LEU A 690 -14.27 -4.79 -21.96
C LEU A 690 -12.86 -5.28 -21.62
N THR A 691 -12.11 -5.65 -22.65
CA THR A 691 -10.67 -5.89 -22.54
C THR A 691 -9.89 -4.57 -22.47
N SER A 692 -8.63 -4.61 -22.06
CA SER A 692 -7.77 -3.40 -22.03
C SER A 692 -7.60 -2.79 -23.43
N ASP A 693 -7.47 -3.61 -24.47
CA ASP A 693 -7.36 -3.12 -25.86
C ASP A 693 -8.64 -2.41 -26.33
N GLU A 694 -9.81 -2.93 -25.97
CA GLU A 694 -11.09 -2.30 -26.28
C GLU A 694 -11.26 -0.95 -25.56
N VAL A 695 -10.88 -0.88 -24.27
CA VAL A 695 -10.90 0.38 -23.51
C VAL A 695 -9.99 1.40 -24.16
N ILE A 696 -8.74 1.05 -24.41
CA ILE A 696 -7.75 1.93 -25.03
C ILE A 696 -8.24 2.42 -26.40
N ARG A 697 -8.84 1.53 -27.19
CA ARG A 697 -9.44 1.90 -28.48
C ARG A 697 -10.55 2.93 -28.33
N TYR A 698 -11.52 2.72 -27.42
CA TYR A 698 -12.58 3.70 -27.16
C TYR A 698 -12.05 5.03 -26.64
N GLU A 699 -10.99 5.02 -25.83
CA GLU A 699 -10.35 6.25 -25.34
C GLU A 699 -9.68 7.05 -26.46
N ASN A 700 -9.03 6.38 -27.40
CA ASN A 700 -8.31 7.01 -28.50
C ASN A 700 -9.21 7.38 -29.69
N GLU A 701 -10.15 6.52 -30.05
CA GLU A 701 -10.96 6.63 -31.29
C GLU A 701 -12.38 7.13 -31.01
N GLY A 702 -12.84 7.06 -29.76
CA GLY A 702 -14.23 7.39 -29.43
C GLY A 702 -15.22 6.28 -29.84
N GLY A 703 -16.45 6.64 -30.14
CA GLY A 703 -17.48 5.70 -30.62
C GLY A 703 -18.31 5.06 -29.51
N TYR A 704 -18.22 5.56 -28.29
CA TYR A 704 -19.06 5.16 -27.15
C TYR A 704 -19.94 6.32 -26.70
N ASP A 705 -21.27 6.11 -26.68
CA ASP A 705 -22.26 7.06 -26.14
C ASP A 705 -23.11 6.36 -25.07
N PRO A 706 -22.94 6.71 -23.79
CA PRO A 706 -23.73 6.12 -22.70
C PRO A 706 -25.24 6.42 -22.79
N MET A 707 -25.65 7.49 -23.50
CA MET A 707 -27.07 7.81 -23.73
C MET A 707 -27.78 6.74 -24.56
N GLU A 708 -27.09 6.06 -25.45
CA GLU A 708 -27.68 4.92 -26.18
C GLU A 708 -28.11 3.81 -25.23
N ILE A 709 -27.28 3.48 -24.22
CA ILE A 709 -27.59 2.47 -23.20
C ILE A 709 -28.76 2.95 -22.36
N PHE A 710 -28.73 4.20 -21.89
CA PHE A 710 -29.82 4.79 -21.12
C PHE A 710 -31.16 4.75 -21.87
N ASN A 711 -31.17 5.00 -23.17
CA ASN A 711 -32.37 5.01 -23.97
C ASN A 711 -32.90 3.60 -24.28
N ASN A 712 -32.04 2.63 -24.45
CA ASN A 712 -32.39 1.29 -24.94
C ASN A 712 -32.46 0.21 -23.82
N ASP A 713 -31.87 0.44 -22.65
CA ASP A 713 -31.92 -0.50 -21.51
C ASP A 713 -32.80 0.06 -20.38
N GLN A 714 -34.01 -0.49 -20.26
CA GLN A 714 -34.99 -0.04 -19.26
C GLN A 714 -34.51 -0.22 -17.83
N ASP A 715 -33.77 -1.30 -17.53
CA ASP A 715 -33.27 -1.57 -16.17
C ASP A 715 -32.19 -0.54 -15.77
N VAL A 716 -31.26 -0.26 -16.68
CA VAL A 716 -30.24 0.78 -16.49
C VAL A 716 -30.88 2.15 -16.32
N ARG A 717 -31.87 2.49 -17.18
CA ARG A 717 -32.61 3.75 -17.03
C ARG A 717 -33.26 3.86 -15.67
N THR A 718 -33.94 2.81 -15.22
CA THR A 718 -34.62 2.79 -13.92
C THR A 718 -33.62 3.06 -12.79
N VAL A 719 -32.49 2.34 -12.75
CA VAL A 719 -31.45 2.52 -11.75
C VAL A 719 -30.88 3.95 -11.75
N LEU A 720 -30.59 4.50 -12.93
CA LEU A 720 -30.06 5.86 -13.03
C LEU A 720 -31.09 6.92 -12.60
N MET A 721 -32.38 6.75 -12.96
CA MET A 721 -33.45 7.65 -12.51
C MET A 721 -33.62 7.61 -10.99
N GLN A 722 -33.35 6.48 -10.34
CA GLN A 722 -33.40 6.35 -8.87
C GLN A 722 -32.34 7.19 -8.16
N LEU A 723 -31.29 7.62 -8.84
CA LEU A 723 -30.28 8.55 -8.31
C LEU A 723 -30.86 9.97 -8.10
N ILE A 724 -31.92 10.36 -8.84
CA ILE A 724 -32.44 11.74 -8.90
C ILE A 724 -33.92 11.85 -8.65
N ASN A 725 -34.61 10.79 -8.24
CA ASN A 725 -36.06 10.80 -7.97
C ASN A 725 -36.40 10.73 -6.47
N GLY A 726 -35.39 10.70 -5.58
CA GLY A 726 -35.60 10.64 -4.15
C GLY A 726 -35.75 9.23 -3.57
N GLU A 727 -35.64 8.17 -4.37
CA GLU A 727 -35.72 6.76 -3.89
C GLU A 727 -34.72 6.50 -2.75
N TYR A 728 -33.47 6.96 -2.93
CA TYR A 728 -32.39 6.76 -1.95
C TYR A 728 -32.07 8.01 -1.11
N CYS A 729 -32.75 9.13 -1.33
CA CYS A 729 -32.63 10.33 -0.50
C CYS A 729 -33.90 11.19 -0.62
N ARG A 730 -34.91 10.91 0.18
CA ARG A 730 -36.20 11.61 0.13
C ARG A 730 -36.09 13.09 0.48
N GLU A 731 -35.20 13.42 1.42
CA GLU A 731 -35.00 14.80 1.88
C GLU A 731 -34.32 15.69 0.81
N ASN A 732 -33.51 15.06 -0.07
CA ASN A 732 -32.86 15.74 -1.18
C ASN A 732 -32.83 14.85 -2.41
N PRO A 733 -33.88 14.84 -3.25
CA PRO A 733 -33.89 14.01 -4.47
C PRO A 733 -32.71 14.25 -5.41
N GLU A 734 -32.13 15.44 -5.39
CA GLU A 734 -30.98 15.84 -6.20
C GLU A 734 -29.60 15.42 -5.64
N MET A 735 -29.57 14.73 -4.50
CA MET A 735 -28.34 14.38 -3.78
C MET A 735 -27.29 13.74 -4.69
N PHE A 736 -27.68 12.83 -5.57
CA PHE A 736 -26.77 12.06 -6.43
C PHE A 736 -26.77 12.54 -7.88
N ARG A 737 -27.22 13.79 -8.14
CA ARG A 737 -27.24 14.40 -9.47
C ARG A 737 -25.86 14.42 -10.13
N ASP A 738 -24.81 14.68 -9.37
CA ASP A 738 -23.44 14.73 -9.92
C ASP A 738 -23.00 13.35 -10.41
N ILE A 739 -23.39 12.26 -9.74
CA ILE A 739 -23.15 10.89 -10.21
C ILE A 739 -23.94 10.64 -11.50
N TYR A 740 -25.23 10.97 -11.53
CA TYR A 740 -26.06 10.83 -12.73
C TYR A 740 -25.46 11.60 -13.92
N ASN A 741 -25.07 12.86 -13.72
CA ASN A 741 -24.46 13.68 -14.76
C ASN A 741 -23.12 13.11 -15.25
N SER A 742 -22.27 12.61 -14.34
CA SER A 742 -20.97 12.04 -14.71
C SER A 742 -21.09 10.81 -15.63
N LEU A 743 -22.22 10.11 -15.56
CA LEU A 743 -22.48 8.91 -16.37
C LEU A 743 -23.10 9.25 -17.74
N LEU A 744 -23.86 10.36 -17.85
CA LEU A 744 -24.66 10.64 -19.03
C LEU A 744 -24.25 11.90 -19.80
N HIS A 745 -23.52 12.81 -19.18
CA HIS A 745 -23.20 14.11 -19.78
C HIS A 745 -21.70 14.39 -19.77
N ASN A 746 -21.22 14.97 -20.86
CA ASN A 746 -19.85 15.50 -20.93
C ASN A 746 -19.74 16.78 -20.08
N ASP A 747 -18.68 16.95 -19.36
CA ASP A 747 -18.41 18.14 -18.55
C ASP A 747 -16.94 18.56 -18.64
N GLY A 748 -16.70 19.83 -18.96
CA GLY A 748 -15.37 20.45 -18.92
C GLY A 748 -14.27 19.73 -19.71
N GLY A 749 -14.60 19.06 -20.80
CA GLY A 749 -13.67 18.24 -21.58
C GLY A 749 -13.57 16.77 -21.11
N ARG A 750 -14.23 16.43 -20.01
CA ARG A 750 -14.38 15.06 -19.54
C ARG A 750 -15.54 14.37 -20.28
N ARG A 751 -15.28 13.18 -20.80
CA ARG A 751 -16.32 12.36 -21.45
C ARG A 751 -17.27 11.77 -20.40
N ALA A 752 -18.56 11.70 -20.77
CA ALA A 752 -19.53 10.95 -19.99
C ALA A 752 -19.10 9.51 -19.84
N ASP A 753 -19.38 8.94 -18.65
CA ASP A 753 -19.03 7.57 -18.30
C ASP A 753 -17.57 7.22 -18.63
N THR A 754 -16.66 8.05 -18.15
CA THR A 754 -15.21 7.95 -18.39
C THR A 754 -14.64 6.54 -18.15
N TYR A 755 -15.22 5.81 -17.20
CA TYR A 755 -14.75 4.49 -16.81
C TYR A 755 -15.63 3.33 -17.30
N PHE A 756 -16.50 3.56 -18.29
CA PHE A 756 -17.30 2.54 -18.99
C PHE A 756 -18.21 1.72 -18.07
N ILE A 757 -18.74 2.34 -17.02
CA ILE A 757 -19.64 1.70 -16.06
C ILE A 757 -20.90 1.18 -16.75
N LEU A 758 -21.56 2.00 -17.56
CA LEU A 758 -22.78 1.59 -18.26
C LEU A 758 -22.49 0.60 -19.38
N LYS A 759 -21.33 0.71 -20.02
CA LYS A 759 -20.91 -0.22 -21.07
C LYS A 759 -20.74 -1.65 -20.55
N ASP A 760 -20.19 -1.77 -19.34
CA ASP A 760 -19.93 -3.06 -18.69
C ASP A 760 -21.08 -3.52 -17.78
N PHE A 761 -22.12 -2.70 -17.56
CA PHE A 761 -23.17 -2.97 -16.58
C PHE A 761 -23.86 -4.32 -16.82
N ARG A 762 -24.33 -4.57 -18.02
CA ARG A 762 -25.07 -5.81 -18.36
C ARG A 762 -24.15 -7.04 -18.29
N ALA A 763 -22.93 -6.93 -18.81
CA ALA A 763 -21.93 -7.99 -18.71
C ALA A 763 -21.58 -8.32 -17.24
N TYR A 764 -21.51 -7.30 -16.38
CA TYR A 764 -21.31 -7.48 -14.95
C TYR A 764 -22.51 -8.19 -14.27
N ALA A 765 -23.73 -7.75 -14.58
CA ALA A 765 -24.94 -8.37 -14.05
C ALA A 765 -25.03 -9.85 -14.44
N ASP A 766 -24.72 -10.20 -15.68
CA ASP A 766 -24.71 -11.59 -16.16
C ASP A 766 -23.61 -12.40 -15.49
N ALA A 767 -22.42 -11.84 -15.32
CA ALA A 767 -21.29 -12.48 -14.61
C ALA A 767 -21.62 -12.74 -13.13
N HIS A 768 -22.25 -11.77 -12.47
CA HIS A 768 -22.70 -11.91 -11.11
C HIS A 768 -23.75 -13.02 -10.98
N ARG A 769 -24.69 -13.09 -11.90
CA ARG A 769 -25.68 -14.19 -11.94
C ARG A 769 -25.00 -15.55 -12.11
N LYS A 770 -24.02 -15.64 -13.01
CA LYS A 770 -23.20 -16.87 -13.17
C LYS A 770 -22.49 -17.25 -11.89
N MET A 771 -21.96 -16.28 -11.15
CA MET A 771 -21.33 -16.52 -9.84
C MET A 771 -22.34 -17.10 -8.83
N LEU A 772 -23.54 -16.54 -8.77
CA LEU A 772 -24.61 -17.05 -7.88
C LEU A 772 -25.05 -18.46 -8.25
N ASP A 773 -25.16 -18.77 -9.54
CA ASP A 773 -25.50 -20.12 -10.01
C ASP A 773 -24.41 -21.14 -9.66
N LYS A 774 -23.12 -20.74 -9.73
CA LYS A 774 -22.01 -21.56 -9.23
C LYS A 774 -22.10 -21.81 -7.72
N TYR A 775 -22.52 -20.83 -6.93
CA TYR A 775 -22.65 -20.94 -5.49
C TYR A 775 -23.72 -21.96 -5.06
N LYS A 776 -24.76 -22.17 -5.87
CA LYS A 776 -25.80 -23.21 -5.61
C LYS A 776 -25.23 -24.62 -5.68
N ASP A 777 -24.18 -24.87 -6.44
CA ASP A 777 -23.45 -26.13 -6.46
C ASP A 777 -22.41 -26.17 -5.35
N GLU A 778 -22.81 -26.61 -4.16
CA GLU A 778 -21.95 -26.60 -2.97
C GLU A 778 -20.62 -27.33 -3.16
N LYS A 779 -20.64 -28.48 -3.87
CA LYS A 779 -19.41 -29.27 -4.12
C LYS A 779 -18.50 -28.58 -5.14
N GLY A 780 -19.08 -28.12 -6.23
CA GLY A 780 -18.34 -27.36 -7.25
C GLY A 780 -17.77 -26.06 -6.70
N TRP A 781 -18.52 -25.36 -5.86
CA TRP A 781 -18.04 -24.17 -5.17
C TRP A 781 -16.86 -24.46 -4.25
N ALA A 782 -17.00 -25.46 -3.37
CA ALA A 782 -15.93 -25.88 -2.46
C ALA A 782 -14.66 -26.27 -3.22
N LYS A 783 -14.79 -27.02 -4.30
CA LYS A 783 -13.68 -27.39 -5.18
C LYS A 783 -12.99 -26.16 -5.76
N SER A 784 -13.76 -25.22 -6.31
CA SER A 784 -13.21 -23.98 -6.87
C SER A 784 -12.51 -23.11 -5.81
N ALA A 785 -13.09 -23.00 -4.60
CA ALA A 785 -12.49 -22.28 -3.50
C ALA A 785 -11.17 -22.91 -3.03
N MET A 786 -11.10 -24.22 -2.90
CA MET A 786 -9.88 -24.96 -2.58
C MET A 786 -8.82 -24.82 -3.68
N LEU A 787 -9.21 -24.83 -4.95
CA LEU A 787 -8.30 -24.63 -6.09
C LEU A 787 -7.70 -23.21 -6.09
N ASN A 788 -8.48 -22.19 -5.72
CA ASN A 788 -7.96 -20.84 -5.56
C ASN A 788 -6.82 -20.79 -4.53
N VAL A 789 -6.99 -21.42 -3.38
CA VAL A 789 -5.91 -21.55 -2.38
C VAL A 789 -4.72 -22.33 -2.93
N ALA A 790 -4.97 -23.50 -3.52
CA ALA A 790 -3.92 -24.39 -4.04
C ALA A 790 -3.08 -23.76 -5.16
N CYS A 791 -3.64 -22.81 -5.92
CA CYS A 791 -3.00 -22.12 -7.03
C CYS A 791 -2.43 -20.75 -6.65
N ALA A 792 -2.49 -20.34 -5.38
CA ALA A 792 -2.05 -19.01 -4.95
C ALA A 792 -0.52 -18.87 -4.78
N GLY A 793 0.25 -19.93 -4.94
CA GLY A 793 1.70 -19.95 -4.67
C GLY A 793 2.51 -18.89 -5.41
N LYS A 794 2.16 -18.61 -6.67
CA LYS A 794 2.80 -17.55 -7.48
C LYS A 794 2.72 -16.17 -6.82
N PHE A 795 1.68 -15.90 -6.06
CA PHE A 795 1.39 -14.57 -5.51
C PHE A 795 2.00 -14.32 -4.13
N SER A 796 3.00 -15.13 -3.73
CA SER A 796 3.84 -14.83 -2.59
C SER A 796 4.78 -13.66 -2.88
N SER A 797 4.89 -12.72 -1.94
CA SER A 797 5.92 -11.67 -2.00
C SER A 797 7.35 -12.24 -1.90
N ASP A 798 7.51 -13.45 -1.37
CA ASP A 798 8.81 -14.14 -1.36
C ASP A 798 9.30 -14.40 -2.79
N ARG A 799 8.42 -14.91 -3.66
CA ARG A 799 8.72 -15.07 -5.09
C ARG A 799 9.07 -13.73 -5.74
N THR A 800 8.30 -12.70 -5.47
CA THR A 800 8.54 -11.36 -6.02
C THR A 800 9.91 -10.83 -5.61
N ILE A 801 10.28 -10.97 -4.34
CA ILE A 801 11.59 -10.54 -3.82
C ILE A 801 12.73 -11.34 -4.45
N GLU A 802 12.60 -12.65 -4.60
CA GLU A 802 13.63 -13.47 -5.28
C GLU A 802 13.85 -12.99 -6.73
N GLU A 803 12.79 -12.58 -7.42
CA GLU A 803 12.91 -12.03 -8.77
C GLU A 803 13.59 -10.64 -8.77
N TYR A 804 13.24 -9.73 -7.84
CA TYR A 804 13.95 -8.46 -7.70
C TYR A 804 15.43 -8.65 -7.38
N VAL A 805 15.75 -9.56 -6.47
CA VAL A 805 17.15 -9.88 -6.11
C VAL A 805 17.92 -10.42 -7.30
N ARG A 806 17.34 -11.39 -8.02
CA ARG A 806 17.98 -12.01 -9.17
C ARG A 806 18.23 -11.02 -10.31
N ASP A 807 17.25 -10.18 -10.63
CA ASP A 807 17.27 -9.37 -11.85
C ASP A 807 17.78 -7.94 -11.62
N ILE A 808 17.52 -7.35 -10.45
CA ILE A 808 17.74 -5.92 -10.18
C ILE A 808 18.74 -5.68 -9.05
N TRP A 809 18.48 -6.21 -7.85
CA TRP A 809 19.23 -5.83 -6.65
C TRP A 809 20.55 -6.58 -6.48
N LYS A 810 20.65 -7.80 -6.97
CA LYS A 810 21.87 -8.63 -6.88
C LYS A 810 22.38 -8.76 -5.44
N LEU A 811 21.48 -9.09 -4.52
CA LEU A 811 21.81 -9.29 -3.10
C LEU A 811 22.19 -10.75 -2.84
N ASP A 812 23.04 -10.94 -1.83
CA ASP A 812 23.36 -12.25 -1.27
C ASP A 812 22.60 -12.50 0.02
N LYS A 813 22.21 -13.75 0.26
CA LYS A 813 21.58 -14.16 1.53
C LYS A 813 22.64 -14.18 2.63
N VAL A 814 22.28 -13.66 3.78
CA VAL A 814 23.16 -13.59 4.96
C VAL A 814 22.60 -14.48 6.07
N LYS A 815 23.46 -15.29 6.64
CA LYS A 815 23.15 -16.10 7.81
C LYS A 815 23.57 -15.35 9.07
N VAL A 816 22.59 -15.08 9.93
CA VAL A 816 22.83 -14.41 11.21
C VAL A 816 22.89 -15.46 12.33
N GLU A 817 23.95 -15.43 13.10
CA GLU A 817 24.11 -16.26 14.29
C GLU A 817 24.05 -15.37 15.54
N VAL A 818 23.28 -15.80 16.52
CA VAL A 818 23.19 -15.14 17.83
C VAL A 818 24.10 -15.92 18.77
N SER A 819 25.09 -15.26 19.36
CA SER A 819 25.98 -15.88 20.37
C SER A 819 25.33 -15.76 21.76
N ASP A 820 25.48 -16.77 22.56
CA ASP A 820 25.05 -16.75 23.97
C ASP A 820 25.93 -15.79 24.86
N GLU A 821 26.90 -15.11 24.25
CA GLU A 821 27.86 -14.23 24.94
C GLU A 821 27.62 -12.72 24.67
N ASP A 822 26.63 -12.35 23.85
CA ASP A 822 26.31 -10.93 23.53
C ASP A 822 25.09 -10.40 24.37
#